data_1770f8fb0f6d32978fd243802075494a
#
_entry.id   1770f8fb0f6d32978fd243802075494a
#
_cell.length_a   1.000
_cell.length_b   1.000
_cell.length_c   1.000
_cell.angle_alpha   90.00
_cell.angle_beta   90.00
_cell.angle_gamma   90.00
#
_symmetry.space_group_name_H-M   'P 1'
#
loop_
_entity.id
_entity.type
_entity.pdbx_description
1 polymer ?
#
loop_
_entity_poly.entity_id
_entity_poly.type
_entity_poly.pdbx_seq_one_letter_code
_entity_poly.pdbx_strand_id
1 'polypeptide(L)'
;MPQLAFANSFWESYDVLEKPVKAGVRKAMAKFQQLTVAELHADKGLHLESVDKARDPRMRTIRINDFWRGVVLAPDDGSDVFLLINVVPHDDAYGWAAKRLYTVNTATRGLEVRNVVAIEQLTPALEKAAAAAPTLLFASHSDTVLRELGIDAQVLRAVRTITDQVQLDAFGTLLPEDQFEVLQFLAEGFSPEEVYRDVVAARRPADVPEQPADDLASAIFNTKSRITLVTGPEELAEILEKPFAAWSVFLHPSQRRVAYRVSYGGPAQVTGGPGTGKTVVALHRVKHLLSRSEDSRILLTTYTNALAASLRENLALLLDGDEALLRRVDVTTVNAYAHRVLQAVGGRALPLVGDREERQIWQRVGKRLGLPWPEQFLSQEYRHVVLAQDIGTLDAYRGAVRRGRGSALPVAQRERVWEAIELFRSELSARGGRTHLDACAQAARLLEERSASGGHDYDHVVVDEAQDLHPAQWRVLRAAVSRGPDDLFITGDPHQRIYDSRVSLASLGIAVTGRSGRLRINYRSTEEILGWSTGILNTVPVEDLGGDGADSLLGYRSLLHGSRPHIGGHATEQAEVDAIVDRIEEWIGQGMRPEEIGVCARFHLILDKVYGRLAARGIPVVRVKEAPAAGTAGVRLATMHAMKGLEFRGVGVLGVSDGALPFTREVTPVATDRLQHEADLLRERCLLFVACTRAREALHVSWSGKPSPFVPLSAELT
;
A
#
# COMPACT_ATOMS: atom_id res chain seq x y z
N MET A 1 37.60 -18.42 -4.83
CA MET A 1 37.37 -16.93 -4.79
C MET A 1 36.16 -16.71 -3.93
N PRO A 2 36.14 -15.70 -3.06
CA PRO A 2 35.03 -15.48 -2.18
C PRO A 2 33.75 -15.20 -2.99
N GLN A 3 32.65 -15.84 -2.60
CA GLN A 3 31.33 -15.60 -3.14
C GLN A 3 30.66 -14.53 -2.31
N LEU A 4 30.02 -13.57 -2.96
CA LEU A 4 29.28 -12.50 -2.29
C LEU A 4 27.79 -12.79 -2.29
N ALA A 5 27.22 -12.77 -1.10
CA ALA A 5 25.79 -12.72 -0.90
C ALA A 5 25.40 -11.35 -0.32
N PHE A 6 24.23 -10.84 -0.65
CA PHE A 6 23.74 -9.54 -0.23
C PHE A 6 22.41 -9.68 0.50
N ALA A 7 22.36 -9.20 1.73
CA ALA A 7 21.11 -9.12 2.49
C ALA A 7 20.22 -7.99 1.97
N ASN A 8 18.91 -8.09 2.18
CA ASN A 8 17.98 -7.01 1.83
C ASN A 8 18.36 -5.67 2.49
N SER A 9 18.82 -5.71 3.74
CA SER A 9 19.30 -4.51 4.48
C SER A 9 20.50 -3.82 3.81
N PHE A 10 21.32 -4.55 3.06
CA PHE A 10 22.36 -3.95 2.24
C PHE A 10 21.76 -3.10 1.13
N TRP A 11 20.76 -3.62 0.41
CA TRP A 11 20.12 -2.89 -0.68
C TRP A 11 19.42 -1.63 -0.20
N GLU A 12 18.72 -1.72 0.94
CA GLU A 12 18.08 -0.59 1.61
C GLU A 12 19.09 0.53 1.94
N SER A 13 20.24 0.15 2.51
CA SER A 13 21.30 1.10 2.84
C SER A 13 22.02 1.64 1.58
N TYR A 14 22.24 0.79 0.59
CA TYR A 14 22.91 1.16 -0.66
C TYR A 14 22.08 2.17 -1.48
N ASP A 15 20.76 2.00 -1.53
CA ASP A 15 19.88 2.82 -2.36
C ASP A 15 19.83 4.28 -1.93
N VAL A 16 19.99 4.55 -0.63
CA VAL A 16 20.02 5.92 -0.10
C VAL A 16 21.39 6.61 -0.21
N LEU A 17 22.44 5.88 -0.62
CA LEU A 17 23.79 6.45 -0.76
C LEU A 17 23.89 7.43 -1.93
N GLU A 18 24.71 8.44 -1.76
CA GLU A 18 25.10 9.36 -2.83
C GLU A 18 25.92 8.67 -3.93
N LYS A 19 25.86 9.19 -5.17
CA LYS A 19 26.58 8.61 -6.33
C LYS A 19 28.06 8.33 -6.09
N PRO A 20 28.84 9.22 -5.45
CA PRO A 20 30.26 8.96 -5.18
C PRO A 20 30.47 7.78 -4.25
N VAL A 21 29.61 7.61 -3.23
CA VAL A 21 29.68 6.50 -2.27
C VAL A 21 29.28 5.19 -2.96
N LYS A 22 28.22 5.20 -3.77
CA LYS A 22 27.83 4.05 -4.61
C LYS A 22 28.97 3.57 -5.51
N ALA A 23 29.68 4.51 -6.13
CA ALA A 23 30.87 4.19 -6.95
C ALA A 23 31.98 3.54 -6.10
N GLY A 24 32.18 4.03 -4.88
CA GLY A 24 33.11 3.44 -3.90
C GLY A 24 32.73 2.00 -3.53
N VAL A 25 31.43 1.77 -3.25
CA VAL A 25 30.92 0.42 -2.94
C VAL A 25 31.15 -0.53 -4.11
N ARG A 26 30.80 -0.13 -5.35
CA ARG A 26 31.04 -0.96 -6.55
C ARG A 26 32.52 -1.35 -6.71
N LYS A 27 33.41 -0.37 -6.54
CA LYS A 27 34.86 -0.60 -6.61
C LYS A 27 35.35 -1.56 -5.53
N ALA A 28 34.86 -1.41 -4.30
CA ALA A 28 35.21 -2.26 -3.19
C ALA A 28 34.71 -3.71 -3.43
N MET A 29 33.47 -3.88 -3.91
CA MET A 29 32.91 -5.21 -4.18
C MET A 29 33.59 -5.89 -5.36
N ALA A 30 33.87 -5.18 -6.43
CA ALA A 30 34.64 -5.73 -7.56
C ALA A 30 36.04 -6.21 -7.12
N LYS A 31 36.72 -5.42 -6.29
CA LYS A 31 38.02 -5.85 -5.71
C LYS A 31 37.85 -7.04 -4.78
N PHE A 32 36.81 -7.08 -3.97
CA PHE A 32 36.54 -8.20 -3.05
C PHE A 32 36.44 -9.53 -3.79
N GLN A 33 35.74 -9.58 -4.92
CA GLN A 33 35.59 -10.80 -5.73
C GLN A 33 36.85 -11.23 -6.47
N GLN A 34 37.82 -10.33 -6.71
CA GLN A 34 39.04 -10.62 -7.40
C GLN A 34 40.13 -11.27 -6.52
N LEU A 35 40.03 -11.09 -5.21
CA LEU A 35 41.01 -11.61 -4.24
C LEU A 35 40.65 -13.03 -3.81
N THR A 36 41.66 -13.82 -3.46
CA THR A 36 41.43 -15.03 -2.69
C THR A 36 41.07 -14.71 -1.25
N VAL A 37 40.53 -15.66 -0.50
CA VAL A 37 40.18 -15.46 0.93
C VAL A 37 41.41 -15.05 1.74
N ALA A 38 42.58 -15.64 1.46
CA ALA A 38 43.84 -15.28 2.13
C ALA A 38 44.32 -13.86 1.79
N GLU A 39 44.24 -13.47 0.52
CA GLU A 39 44.56 -12.11 0.07
C GLU A 39 43.57 -11.08 0.62
N LEU A 40 42.29 -11.41 0.74
CA LEU A 40 41.27 -10.55 1.31
C LEU A 40 41.57 -10.18 2.76
N HIS A 41 42.01 -11.15 3.58
CA HIS A 41 42.42 -10.90 4.96
C HIS A 41 43.71 -10.07 5.06
N ALA A 42 44.59 -10.11 4.05
CA ALA A 42 45.85 -9.36 4.01
C ALA A 42 45.71 -7.98 3.37
N ASP A 43 44.60 -7.69 2.67
CA ASP A 43 44.41 -6.46 1.89
C ASP A 43 44.17 -5.21 2.77
N LYS A 44 45.16 -4.31 2.78
CA LYS A 44 45.08 -3.04 3.55
C LYS A 44 44.07 -2.04 2.96
N GLY A 45 43.67 -2.18 1.71
CA GLY A 45 42.74 -1.29 1.04
C GLY A 45 41.29 -1.56 1.42
N LEU A 46 40.85 -2.82 1.37
CA LEU A 46 39.52 -3.22 1.83
C LEU A 46 39.47 -3.35 3.36
N HIS A 47 40.58 -3.68 4.01
CA HIS A 47 40.74 -3.75 5.45
C HIS A 47 39.60 -4.51 6.13
N LEU A 48 39.55 -5.84 5.86
CA LEU A 48 38.58 -6.73 6.50
C LEU A 48 38.93 -6.87 7.99
N GLU A 49 38.19 -6.17 8.86
CA GLU A 49 38.48 -5.99 10.27
C GLU A 49 37.41 -6.65 11.14
N SER A 50 37.83 -7.28 12.24
CA SER A 50 36.93 -7.84 13.25
C SER A 50 36.25 -6.72 14.02
N VAL A 51 34.96 -6.92 14.35
CA VAL A 51 34.21 -5.99 15.20
C VAL A 51 34.47 -6.34 16.66
N ASP A 52 35.08 -5.40 17.40
CA ASP A 52 35.37 -5.62 18.82
C ASP A 52 34.10 -5.79 19.64
N LYS A 53 34.10 -6.75 20.57
CA LYS A 53 32.95 -7.08 21.45
C LYS A 53 31.65 -7.40 20.70
N ALA A 54 31.71 -7.82 19.43
CA ALA A 54 30.52 -8.25 18.72
C ALA A 54 29.91 -9.49 19.38
N ARG A 55 28.56 -9.53 19.41
CA ARG A 55 27.81 -10.73 19.86
C ARG A 55 27.98 -11.90 18.90
N ASP A 56 28.21 -11.62 17.61
CA ASP A 56 28.56 -12.61 16.60
C ASP A 56 30.05 -12.46 16.25
N PRO A 57 30.88 -13.46 16.55
CA PRO A 57 32.34 -13.40 16.30
C PRO A 57 32.69 -13.38 14.79
N ARG A 58 31.75 -13.68 13.91
CA ARG A 58 31.91 -13.67 12.45
C ARG A 58 31.73 -12.28 11.84
N MET A 59 31.25 -11.31 12.62
CA MET A 59 31.06 -9.94 12.14
C MET A 59 32.39 -9.26 11.80
N ARG A 60 32.42 -8.69 10.60
CA ARG A 60 33.57 -7.94 10.07
C ARG A 60 33.08 -6.62 9.48
N THR A 61 33.99 -5.67 9.34
CA THR A 61 33.77 -4.48 8.51
C THR A 61 34.80 -4.44 7.38
N ILE A 62 34.40 -3.85 6.25
CA ILE A 62 35.29 -3.53 5.13
C ILE A 62 35.24 -2.03 4.84
N ARG A 63 36.39 -1.48 4.44
CA ARG A 63 36.50 -0.07 4.08
C ARG A 63 35.95 0.16 2.69
N ILE A 64 34.95 1.04 2.59
CA ILE A 64 34.44 1.58 1.32
C ILE A 64 35.21 2.86 0.96
N ASN A 65 35.32 3.77 1.91
CA ASN A 65 36.17 4.97 1.91
C ASN A 65 36.45 5.39 3.37
N ASP A 66 36.95 6.62 3.60
CA ASP A 66 37.31 7.06 4.94
C ASP A 66 36.10 7.15 5.89
N PHE A 67 34.91 7.49 5.37
CA PHE A 67 33.69 7.69 6.16
C PHE A 67 32.72 6.51 6.14
N TRP A 68 32.81 5.59 5.17
CA TRP A 68 31.82 4.54 4.97
C TRP A 68 32.43 3.16 5.15
N ARG A 69 31.69 2.27 5.80
CA ARG A 69 32.03 0.86 6.01
C ARG A 69 30.93 -0.04 5.48
N GLY A 70 31.33 -1.15 4.86
CA GLY A 70 30.44 -2.28 4.63
C GLY A 70 30.50 -3.23 5.83
N VAL A 71 29.34 -3.67 6.33
CA VAL A 71 29.26 -4.69 7.38
C VAL A 71 29.07 -6.05 6.73
N VAL A 72 29.91 -7.01 7.11
CA VAL A 72 30.01 -8.33 6.49
C VAL A 72 29.94 -9.41 7.54
N LEU A 73 29.19 -10.48 7.30
CA LEU A 73 29.28 -11.74 8.01
C LEU A 73 30.27 -12.65 7.25
N ALA A 74 31.39 -12.96 7.87
CA ALA A 74 32.42 -13.80 7.29
C ALA A 74 32.18 -15.26 7.69
N PRO A 75 32.48 -16.27 6.81
CA PRO A 75 32.36 -17.67 7.17
C PRO A 75 33.40 -18.07 8.23
N ASP A 76 33.01 -18.97 9.11
CA ASP A 76 33.88 -19.61 10.12
C ASP A 76 33.90 -21.13 9.98
N ASP A 77 33.20 -21.67 9.00
CA ASP A 77 33.05 -23.08 8.66
C ASP A 77 33.99 -23.55 7.55
N GLY A 78 34.89 -22.67 7.10
CA GLY A 78 35.80 -22.96 5.98
C GLY A 78 35.20 -22.77 4.60
N SER A 79 33.95 -22.31 4.50
CA SER A 79 33.31 -21.90 3.25
C SER A 79 33.90 -20.57 2.74
N ASP A 80 33.61 -20.23 1.50
CA ASP A 80 34.03 -18.97 0.87
C ASP A 80 32.87 -17.97 0.65
N VAL A 81 31.71 -18.20 1.29
CA VAL A 81 30.53 -17.37 1.14
C VAL A 81 30.48 -16.27 2.20
N PHE A 82 30.58 -15.02 1.76
CA PHE A 82 30.50 -13.82 2.60
C PHE A 82 29.15 -13.12 2.39
N LEU A 83 28.47 -12.76 3.49
CA LEU A 83 27.21 -12.02 3.42
C LEU A 83 27.45 -10.54 3.73
N LEU A 84 27.25 -9.69 2.72
CA LEU A 84 27.25 -8.24 2.89
C LEU A 84 25.88 -7.79 3.38
N ILE A 85 25.86 -7.14 4.55
CA ILE A 85 24.63 -6.91 5.31
C ILE A 85 24.18 -5.45 5.24
N ASN A 86 25.15 -4.52 5.28
CA ASN A 86 24.84 -3.11 5.39
C ASN A 86 26.00 -2.23 4.91
N VAL A 87 25.70 -0.99 4.50
CA VAL A 87 26.69 0.06 4.26
C VAL A 87 26.31 1.28 5.07
N VAL A 88 27.11 1.61 6.06
CA VAL A 88 26.83 2.66 7.06
C VAL A 88 28.05 3.52 7.32
N PRO A 89 27.88 4.72 7.91
CA PRO A 89 29.00 5.55 8.36
C PRO A 89 29.95 4.77 9.30
N HIS A 90 31.23 5.12 9.28
CA HIS A 90 32.28 4.46 10.05
C HIS A 90 31.91 4.30 11.53
N ASP A 91 31.45 5.37 12.17
CA ASP A 91 31.15 5.39 13.60
C ASP A 91 29.93 4.53 13.98
N ASP A 92 28.99 4.38 13.05
CA ASP A 92 27.77 3.58 13.23
C ASP A 92 28.03 2.08 12.97
N ALA A 93 28.96 1.74 12.09
CA ALA A 93 29.19 0.35 11.63
C ALA A 93 29.49 -0.60 12.78
N TYR A 94 30.41 -0.20 13.66
CA TYR A 94 30.82 -1.04 14.80
C TYR A 94 29.71 -1.19 15.82
N GLY A 95 29.02 -0.08 16.16
CA GLY A 95 27.90 -0.09 17.09
C GLY A 95 26.69 -0.88 16.57
N TRP A 96 26.46 -0.84 15.26
CA TRP A 96 25.41 -1.60 14.59
C TRP A 96 25.72 -3.10 14.59
N ALA A 97 26.95 -3.47 14.20
CA ALA A 97 27.39 -4.84 14.11
C ALA A 97 27.51 -5.54 15.46
N ALA A 98 28.01 -4.84 16.48
CA ALA A 98 28.26 -5.40 17.81
C ALA A 98 26.98 -5.94 18.52
N LYS A 99 25.82 -5.43 18.19
CA LYS A 99 24.54 -5.76 18.86
C LYS A 99 23.79 -6.94 18.24
N ARG A 100 24.21 -7.44 17.09
CA ARG A 100 23.49 -8.43 16.28
C ARG A 100 24.12 -9.80 16.32
N LEU A 101 23.28 -10.82 16.27
CA LEU A 101 23.66 -12.23 16.20
C LEU A 101 22.94 -12.89 15.03
N TYR A 102 23.69 -13.59 14.19
CA TYR A 102 23.17 -14.39 13.09
C TYR A 102 23.13 -15.86 13.48
N THR A 103 22.00 -16.51 13.28
CA THR A 103 21.80 -17.93 13.61
C THR A 103 21.04 -18.62 12.48
N VAL A 104 21.16 -19.93 12.41
CA VAL A 104 20.37 -20.75 11.52
C VAL A 104 19.10 -21.19 12.24
N ASN A 105 17.95 -20.95 11.64
CA ASN A 105 16.66 -21.41 12.19
C ASN A 105 16.58 -22.94 12.13
N THR A 106 16.22 -23.57 13.23
CA THR A 106 16.18 -25.04 13.32
C THR A 106 15.06 -25.68 12.49
N ALA A 107 13.96 -24.97 12.26
CA ALA A 107 12.81 -25.47 11.51
C ALA A 107 12.88 -25.12 10.02
N THR A 108 13.13 -23.85 9.66
CA THR A 108 13.19 -23.39 8.27
C THR A 108 14.54 -23.62 7.59
N ARG A 109 15.60 -23.83 8.38
CA ARG A 109 17.01 -23.92 7.92
C ARG A 109 17.52 -22.63 7.23
N GLY A 110 16.80 -21.53 7.37
CA GLY A 110 17.18 -20.21 6.88
C GLY A 110 18.07 -19.43 7.86
N LEU A 111 18.78 -18.44 7.34
CA LEU A 111 19.58 -17.52 8.14
C LEU A 111 18.69 -16.48 8.79
N GLU A 112 18.86 -16.29 10.09
CA GLU A 112 18.12 -15.31 10.90
C GLU A 112 19.05 -14.31 11.56
N VAL A 113 18.55 -13.10 11.78
CA VAL A 113 19.26 -12.04 12.52
C VAL A 113 18.39 -11.51 13.67
N ARG A 114 19.02 -11.22 14.79
CA ARG A 114 18.36 -10.58 15.95
C ARG A 114 19.23 -9.53 16.59
N ASN A 115 18.59 -8.53 17.19
CA ASN A 115 19.26 -7.56 18.04
C ASN A 115 19.24 -8.05 19.48
N VAL A 116 20.25 -8.82 19.87
CA VAL A 116 20.34 -9.47 21.19
C VAL A 116 20.29 -8.46 22.33
N VAL A 117 21.00 -7.34 22.18
CA VAL A 117 21.08 -6.30 23.25
C VAL A 117 19.72 -5.66 23.47
N ALA A 118 18.97 -5.34 22.42
CA ALA A 118 17.65 -4.76 22.55
C ALA A 118 16.64 -5.74 23.18
N ILE A 119 16.69 -7.02 22.82
CA ILE A 119 15.85 -8.06 23.43
C ILE A 119 16.16 -8.18 24.91
N GLU A 120 17.45 -8.24 25.30
CA GLU A 120 17.88 -8.32 26.70
C GLU A 120 17.43 -7.11 27.52
N GLN A 121 17.45 -5.90 26.94
CA GLN A 121 17.05 -4.67 27.62
C GLN A 121 15.53 -4.56 27.84
N LEU A 122 14.72 -5.07 26.93
CA LEU A 122 13.25 -5.00 27.00
C LEU A 122 12.63 -6.13 27.81
N THR A 123 13.25 -7.30 27.89
CA THR A 123 12.72 -8.47 28.59
C THR A 123 12.28 -8.17 30.03
N PRO A 124 13.03 -7.43 30.88
CA PRO A 124 12.58 -7.12 32.25
C PRO A 124 11.30 -6.27 32.32
N ALA A 125 11.09 -5.36 31.36
CA ALA A 125 9.88 -4.55 31.30
C ALA A 125 8.67 -5.40 30.87
N LEU A 126 8.87 -6.32 29.94
CA LEU A 126 7.85 -7.28 29.51
C LEU A 126 7.48 -8.26 30.64
N GLU A 127 8.46 -8.79 31.38
CA GLU A 127 8.23 -9.65 32.54
C GLU A 127 7.38 -8.95 33.61
N LYS A 128 7.65 -7.67 33.87
CA LYS A 128 6.86 -6.86 34.78
C LYS A 128 5.42 -6.65 34.31
N ALA A 129 5.21 -6.41 33.02
CA ALA A 129 3.89 -6.28 32.41
C ALA A 129 3.12 -7.62 32.47
N ALA A 130 3.78 -8.73 32.17
CA ALA A 130 3.22 -10.07 32.21
C ALA A 130 2.72 -10.47 33.62
N ALA A 131 3.45 -10.10 34.66
CA ALA A 131 3.07 -10.38 36.06
C ALA A 131 1.76 -9.70 36.49
N ALA A 132 1.35 -8.62 35.81
CA ALA A 132 0.11 -7.90 36.07
C ALA A 132 -1.04 -8.29 35.12
N ALA A 133 -0.79 -9.09 34.08
CA ALA A 133 -1.76 -9.44 33.06
C ALA A 133 -2.60 -10.66 33.47
N PRO A 134 -3.92 -10.68 33.15
CA PRO A 134 -4.80 -11.80 33.47
C PRO A 134 -4.52 -13.04 32.61
N THR A 135 -4.03 -12.86 31.39
CA THR A 135 -3.69 -13.92 30.44
C THR A 135 -2.50 -13.50 29.58
N LEU A 136 -1.74 -14.48 29.10
CA LEU A 136 -0.63 -14.27 28.15
C LEU A 136 -1.03 -14.72 26.76
N LEU A 137 -0.58 -14.02 25.74
CA LEU A 137 -1.02 -14.24 24.35
C LEU A 137 -0.77 -15.67 23.85
N PHE A 138 0.35 -16.28 24.25
CA PHE A 138 0.75 -17.64 23.83
C PHE A 138 0.61 -18.69 24.92
N ALA A 139 -0.22 -18.46 25.94
CA ALA A 139 -0.41 -19.41 27.03
C ALA A 139 -0.97 -20.78 26.60
N SER A 140 -1.75 -20.81 25.52
CA SER A 140 -2.36 -22.03 24.96
C SER A 140 -1.38 -22.95 24.24
N HIS A 141 -0.18 -22.47 23.86
CA HIS A 141 0.82 -23.23 23.11
C HIS A 141 1.95 -23.71 24.04
N SER A 142 2.31 -25.00 23.96
CA SER A 142 3.44 -25.53 24.74
C SER A 142 4.79 -25.05 24.19
N ASP A 143 5.83 -25.09 25.03
CA ASP A 143 7.20 -24.78 24.60
C ASP A 143 7.70 -25.73 23.51
N THR A 144 7.26 -26.98 23.56
CA THR A 144 7.63 -27.98 22.54
C THR A 144 7.09 -27.59 21.17
N VAL A 145 5.81 -27.24 21.09
CA VAL A 145 5.15 -26.79 19.84
C VAL A 145 5.84 -25.52 19.30
N LEU A 146 6.12 -24.54 20.14
CA LEU A 146 6.80 -23.32 19.70
C LEU A 146 8.22 -23.58 19.16
N ARG A 147 8.95 -24.49 19.79
CA ARG A 147 10.29 -24.92 19.30
C ARG A 147 10.23 -25.69 17.99
N GLU A 148 9.25 -26.58 17.83
CA GLU A 148 9.02 -27.30 16.56
C GLU A 148 8.71 -26.35 15.40
N LEU A 149 8.11 -25.21 15.69
CA LEU A 149 7.87 -24.13 14.72
C LEU A 149 9.09 -23.21 14.53
N GLY A 150 10.22 -23.49 15.16
CA GLY A 150 11.47 -22.75 14.97
C GLY A 150 11.69 -21.59 15.95
N ILE A 151 10.91 -21.49 17.01
CA ILE A 151 11.10 -20.47 18.06
C ILE A 151 12.29 -20.90 18.96
N ASP A 152 13.35 -20.16 18.97
CA ASP A 152 14.54 -20.49 19.77
C ASP A 152 14.39 -20.10 21.25
N ALA A 153 15.32 -20.56 22.08
CA ALA A 153 15.22 -20.40 23.54
C ALA A 153 15.23 -18.96 24.02
N GLN A 154 15.93 -18.04 23.32
CA GLN A 154 15.99 -16.63 23.68
C GLN A 154 14.66 -15.91 23.35
N VAL A 155 14.16 -16.14 22.16
CA VAL A 155 12.86 -15.59 21.72
C VAL A 155 11.73 -16.18 22.53
N LEU A 156 11.76 -17.48 22.81
CA LEU A 156 10.74 -18.18 23.63
C LEU A 156 10.59 -17.53 25.02
N ARG A 157 11.69 -17.15 25.69
CA ARG A 157 11.64 -16.47 26.98
C ARG A 157 10.86 -15.16 26.88
N ALA A 158 11.10 -14.36 25.86
CA ALA A 158 10.40 -13.11 25.64
C ALA A 158 8.93 -13.34 25.26
N VAL A 159 8.65 -14.31 24.38
CA VAL A 159 7.29 -14.65 23.91
C VAL A 159 6.38 -15.04 25.08
N ARG A 160 6.93 -15.72 26.12
CA ARG A 160 6.19 -16.09 27.32
C ARG A 160 5.78 -14.91 28.20
N THR A 161 6.21 -13.68 27.86
CA THR A 161 5.84 -12.46 28.58
C THR A 161 4.92 -11.54 27.79
N ILE A 162 4.57 -11.88 26.55
CA ILE A 162 3.71 -11.06 25.70
C ILE A 162 2.25 -11.24 26.11
N THR A 163 1.58 -10.11 26.39
CA THR A 163 0.20 -10.08 26.90
C THR A 163 -0.86 -9.93 25.78
N ASP A 164 -0.50 -9.25 24.70
CA ASP A 164 -1.43 -8.90 23.63
C ASP A 164 -0.73 -8.70 22.28
N GLN A 165 -1.54 -8.55 21.22
CA GLN A 165 -1.06 -8.35 19.85
C GLN A 165 -0.23 -7.06 19.68
N VAL A 166 -0.56 -6.00 20.42
CA VAL A 166 0.15 -4.72 20.32
C VAL A 166 1.58 -4.86 20.84
N GLN A 167 1.75 -5.59 21.96
CA GLN A 167 3.09 -5.92 22.47
C GLN A 167 3.85 -6.83 21.50
N LEU A 168 3.20 -7.83 20.91
CA LEU A 168 3.84 -8.68 19.91
C LEU A 168 4.32 -7.86 18.71
N ASP A 169 3.50 -6.98 18.17
CA ASP A 169 3.85 -6.13 17.03
C ASP A 169 5.01 -5.16 17.35
N ALA A 170 4.98 -4.56 18.53
CA ALA A 170 6.06 -3.67 18.99
C ALA A 170 7.38 -4.42 19.20
N PHE A 171 7.33 -5.62 19.74
CA PHE A 171 8.49 -6.46 20.00
C PHE A 171 9.01 -7.16 18.73
N GLY A 172 8.12 -7.38 17.75
CA GLY A 172 8.41 -8.08 16.52
C GLY A 172 9.56 -7.49 15.69
N THR A 173 9.81 -6.19 15.80
CA THR A 173 10.93 -5.51 15.12
C THR A 173 12.31 -5.99 15.58
N LEU A 174 12.38 -6.61 16.76
CA LEU A 174 13.60 -7.08 17.39
C LEU A 174 13.80 -8.59 17.20
N LEU A 175 12.71 -9.30 16.86
CA LEU A 175 12.72 -10.74 16.65
C LEU A 175 13.26 -11.10 15.26
N PRO A 176 13.79 -12.32 15.11
CA PRO A 176 14.02 -12.90 13.80
C PRO A 176 12.70 -12.97 13.02
N GLU A 177 12.75 -12.62 11.74
CA GLU A 177 11.58 -12.45 10.90
C GLU A 177 10.73 -13.73 10.78
N ASP A 178 11.38 -14.90 10.58
CA ASP A 178 10.69 -16.19 10.50
C ASP A 178 9.96 -16.53 11.80
N GLN A 179 10.60 -16.28 12.94
CA GLN A 179 10.02 -16.52 14.25
C GLN A 179 8.89 -15.55 14.56
N PHE A 180 9.04 -14.28 14.19
CA PHE A 180 7.98 -13.29 14.34
C PHE A 180 6.76 -13.64 13.50
N GLU A 181 6.95 -14.10 12.26
CA GLU A 181 5.84 -14.52 11.40
C GLU A 181 5.08 -15.73 11.99
N VAL A 182 5.79 -16.73 12.49
CA VAL A 182 5.19 -17.87 13.21
C VAL A 182 4.33 -17.37 14.37
N LEU A 183 4.85 -16.45 15.18
CA LEU A 183 4.13 -15.89 16.31
C LEU A 183 2.90 -15.08 15.91
N GLN A 184 2.97 -14.33 14.81
CA GLN A 184 1.82 -13.60 14.29
C GLN A 184 0.70 -14.54 13.85
N PHE A 185 1.02 -15.64 13.16
CA PHE A 185 0.01 -16.62 12.76
C PHE A 185 -0.67 -17.27 13.95
N LEU A 186 0.10 -17.67 14.95
CA LEU A 186 -0.46 -18.24 16.18
C LEU A 186 -1.35 -17.25 16.92
N ALA A 187 -0.94 -15.97 16.98
CA ALA A 187 -1.72 -14.89 17.61
C ALA A 187 -3.02 -14.56 16.86
N GLU A 188 -3.05 -14.77 15.54
CA GLU A 188 -4.25 -14.66 14.69
C GLU A 188 -5.18 -15.89 14.79
N GLY A 189 -4.82 -16.92 15.60
CA GLY A 189 -5.63 -18.09 15.86
C GLY A 189 -5.45 -19.26 14.89
N PHE A 190 -4.38 -19.25 14.07
CA PHE A 190 -4.04 -20.42 13.23
C PHE A 190 -3.53 -21.58 14.11
N SER A 191 -3.85 -22.80 13.72
CA SER A 191 -3.33 -23.98 14.41
C SER A 191 -1.83 -24.16 14.15
N PRO A 192 -1.08 -24.80 15.06
CA PRO A 192 0.33 -25.10 14.85
C PRO A 192 0.61 -25.88 13.55
N GLU A 193 -0.29 -26.77 13.14
CA GLU A 193 -0.19 -27.55 11.92
C GLU A 193 -0.33 -26.65 10.66
N GLU A 194 -1.24 -25.69 10.69
CA GLU A 194 -1.40 -24.72 9.62
C GLU A 194 -0.16 -23.83 9.52
N VAL A 195 0.34 -23.33 10.65
CA VAL A 195 1.55 -22.53 10.72
C VAL A 195 2.77 -23.31 10.23
N TYR A 196 2.91 -24.58 10.63
CA TYR A 196 4.00 -25.43 10.13
C TYR A 196 3.94 -25.56 8.60
N ARG A 197 2.76 -25.91 8.05
CA ARG A 197 2.56 -26.09 6.61
C ARG A 197 2.81 -24.81 5.81
N ASP A 198 2.23 -23.69 6.27
CA ASP A 198 2.14 -22.45 5.47
C ASP A 198 3.37 -21.54 5.66
N VAL A 199 4.11 -21.67 6.77
CA VAL A 199 5.31 -20.87 7.07
C VAL A 199 6.56 -21.73 7.05
N VAL A 200 6.62 -22.76 7.88
CA VAL A 200 7.85 -23.53 8.11
C VAL A 200 8.17 -24.41 6.90
N ALA A 201 7.22 -25.27 6.49
CA ALA A 201 7.42 -26.20 5.38
C ALA A 201 7.57 -25.48 4.03
N ALA A 202 6.88 -24.36 3.84
CA ALA A 202 6.99 -23.55 2.62
C ALA A 202 8.39 -22.92 2.44
N ARG A 203 9.15 -22.77 3.52
CA ARG A 203 10.51 -22.21 3.51
C ARG A 203 11.60 -23.27 3.58
N ARG A 204 11.26 -24.45 4.08
CA ARG A 204 12.21 -25.56 4.18
C ARG A 204 12.48 -26.12 2.78
N PRO A 205 13.74 -26.18 2.32
CA PRO A 205 14.07 -26.79 1.02
C PRO A 205 13.67 -28.26 0.99
N ALA A 206 13.10 -28.72 -0.14
CA ALA A 206 12.54 -30.06 -0.28
C ALA A 206 13.59 -31.20 -0.21
N ASP A 207 14.88 -30.93 -0.54
CA ASP A 207 15.93 -31.94 -0.78
C ASP A 207 17.23 -31.67 0.00
N VAL A 208 17.15 -31.20 1.25
CA VAL A 208 18.39 -30.99 2.02
C VAL A 208 18.68 -32.21 2.88
N PRO A 209 19.83 -32.91 2.67
CA PRO A 209 20.34 -33.90 3.61
C PRO A 209 20.47 -33.29 5.01
N GLU A 210 20.43 -34.12 6.06
CA GLU A 210 20.73 -33.68 7.43
C GLU A 210 22.10 -33.01 7.49
N GLN A 211 22.12 -31.68 7.38
CA GLN A 211 23.33 -30.87 7.48
C GLN A 211 23.55 -30.42 8.93
N PRO A 212 24.78 -30.12 9.34
CA PRO A 212 25.06 -29.55 10.66
C PRO A 212 24.18 -28.31 10.92
N ALA A 213 23.77 -28.13 12.17
CA ALA A 213 22.89 -27.04 12.56
C ALA A 213 23.49 -25.63 12.32
N ASP A 214 24.80 -25.53 12.09
CA ASP A 214 25.56 -24.27 12.00
C ASP A 214 26.15 -23.99 10.62
N ASP A 215 25.70 -24.68 9.57
CA ASP A 215 26.19 -24.45 8.20
C ASP A 215 25.67 -23.10 7.65
N LEU A 216 26.53 -22.06 7.79
CA LEU A 216 26.22 -20.70 7.36
C LEU A 216 26.02 -20.61 5.84
N ALA A 217 26.84 -21.26 5.05
CA ALA A 217 26.75 -21.20 3.60
C ALA A 217 25.41 -21.76 3.10
N SER A 218 25.04 -22.95 3.60
CA SER A 218 23.74 -23.55 3.30
C SER A 218 22.58 -22.69 3.79
N ALA A 219 22.68 -22.08 4.97
CA ALA A 219 21.64 -21.18 5.48
C ALA A 219 21.47 -19.94 4.60
N ILE A 220 22.55 -19.35 4.08
CA ILE A 220 22.51 -18.26 3.09
C ILE A 220 21.78 -18.72 1.81
N PHE A 221 22.17 -19.90 1.26
CA PHE A 221 21.52 -20.46 0.08
C PHE A 221 20.02 -20.76 0.29
N ASN A 222 19.63 -21.17 1.49
CA ASN A 222 18.23 -21.46 1.83
C ASN A 222 17.39 -20.19 2.03
N THR A 223 18.00 -19.03 2.20
CA THR A 223 17.33 -17.76 2.47
C THR A 223 17.16 -16.90 1.20
N LYS A 224 16.89 -17.51 0.05
CA LYS A 224 16.75 -16.84 -1.26
C LYS A 224 15.73 -15.70 -1.30
N SER A 225 14.77 -15.67 -0.39
CA SER A 225 13.77 -14.61 -0.31
C SER A 225 14.32 -13.29 0.27
N ARG A 226 15.47 -13.33 0.95
CA ARG A 226 16.07 -12.20 1.68
C ARG A 226 17.54 -11.99 1.38
N ILE A 227 18.17 -12.93 0.67
CA ILE A 227 19.58 -12.89 0.35
C ILE A 227 19.75 -13.14 -1.15
N THR A 228 20.42 -12.22 -1.82
CA THR A 228 20.79 -12.33 -3.23
C THR A 228 22.23 -12.84 -3.31
N LEU A 229 22.42 -14.02 -3.86
CA LEU A 229 23.76 -14.56 -4.16
C LEU A 229 24.22 -14.03 -5.51
N VAL A 230 25.49 -13.62 -5.59
CA VAL A 230 26.10 -13.10 -6.82
C VAL A 230 27.27 -14.02 -7.19
N THR A 231 27.19 -14.63 -8.36
CA THR A 231 28.14 -15.64 -8.81
C THR A 231 29.36 -15.07 -9.55
N GLY A 232 29.32 -13.76 -9.91
CA GLY A 232 30.45 -13.15 -10.61
C GLY A 232 30.37 -11.62 -10.75
N PRO A 233 31.49 -10.98 -11.20
CA PRO A 233 31.57 -9.52 -11.32
C PRO A 233 30.60 -8.93 -12.34
N GLU A 234 30.25 -9.65 -13.40
CA GLU A 234 29.32 -9.22 -14.43
C GLU A 234 27.91 -9.16 -13.90
N GLU A 235 27.47 -10.20 -13.19
CA GLU A 235 26.18 -10.25 -12.52
C GLU A 235 26.07 -9.18 -11.43
N LEU A 236 27.16 -8.94 -10.68
CA LEU A 236 27.22 -7.87 -9.69
C LEU A 236 27.02 -6.49 -10.34
N ALA A 237 27.71 -6.22 -11.46
CA ALA A 237 27.59 -4.97 -12.18
C ALA A 237 26.15 -4.76 -12.68
N GLU A 238 25.55 -5.78 -13.28
CA GLU A 238 24.16 -5.75 -13.75
C GLU A 238 23.16 -5.46 -12.62
N ILE A 239 23.32 -6.15 -11.48
CA ILE A 239 22.45 -5.97 -10.31
C ILE A 239 22.57 -4.56 -9.71
N LEU A 240 23.80 -4.04 -9.59
CA LEU A 240 24.07 -2.71 -9.04
C LEU A 240 23.68 -1.56 -10.01
N GLU A 241 23.45 -1.85 -11.28
CA GLU A 241 23.01 -0.87 -12.29
C GLU A 241 21.49 -0.87 -12.53
N LYS A 242 20.77 -1.90 -12.08
CA LYS A 242 19.31 -1.98 -12.25
C LYS A 242 18.63 -0.76 -11.61
N PRO A 243 17.71 -0.08 -12.34
CA PRO A 243 16.97 1.07 -11.80
C PRO A 243 16.12 0.64 -10.59
N PHE A 244 15.94 1.54 -9.63
CA PHE A 244 15.04 1.37 -8.47
C PHE A 244 13.61 0.89 -8.86
N ALA A 245 13.15 1.20 -10.08
CA ALA A 245 11.87 0.71 -10.61
C ALA A 245 11.76 -0.82 -10.62
N ALA A 246 12.86 -1.56 -10.82
CA ALA A 246 12.86 -3.03 -10.75
C ALA A 246 12.67 -3.55 -9.31
N TRP A 247 13.05 -2.75 -8.32
CA TRP A 247 12.88 -3.06 -6.90
C TRP A 247 11.48 -2.70 -6.37
N SER A 248 10.76 -1.80 -7.05
CA SER A 248 9.39 -1.40 -6.68
C SER A 248 8.38 -2.55 -6.76
N VAL A 249 8.73 -3.64 -7.42
CA VAL A 249 7.94 -4.88 -7.51
C VAL A 249 8.44 -5.99 -6.56
N PHE A 250 9.41 -5.69 -5.68
CA PHE A 250 9.92 -6.68 -4.73
C PHE A 250 8.95 -6.83 -3.53
N LEU A 251 8.69 -8.08 -3.13
CA LEU A 251 7.81 -8.38 -2.00
C LEU A 251 8.58 -8.57 -0.71
N HIS A 252 8.20 -7.83 0.31
CA HIS A 252 8.55 -8.15 1.68
C HIS A 252 7.92 -9.50 2.10
N PRO A 253 8.52 -10.28 3.01
CA PRO A 253 7.98 -11.57 3.45
C PRO A 253 6.52 -11.55 3.88
N SER A 254 6.08 -10.53 4.63
CA SER A 254 4.67 -10.38 5.02
C SER A 254 3.72 -10.20 3.83
N GLN A 255 4.16 -9.51 2.79
CA GLN A 255 3.42 -9.35 1.54
C GLN A 255 3.45 -10.64 0.70
N ARG A 256 4.62 -11.32 0.67
CA ARG A 256 4.81 -12.58 -0.05
C ARG A 256 3.86 -13.66 0.44
N ARG A 257 3.68 -13.78 1.76
CA ARG A 257 2.74 -14.70 2.40
C ARG A 257 1.34 -14.58 1.81
N VAL A 258 0.86 -13.35 1.67
CA VAL A 258 -0.49 -13.08 1.18
C VAL A 258 -0.59 -13.27 -0.32
N ALA A 259 0.40 -12.78 -1.09
CA ALA A 259 0.43 -12.85 -2.54
C ALA A 259 0.56 -14.30 -3.06
N TYR A 260 1.41 -15.11 -2.42
CA TYR A 260 1.75 -16.47 -2.84
C TYR A 260 1.09 -17.57 -2.00
N ARG A 261 0.09 -17.23 -1.18
CA ARG A 261 -0.74 -18.28 -0.55
C ARG A 261 -1.28 -19.22 -1.62
N VAL A 262 -1.12 -20.52 -1.40
CA VAL A 262 -1.41 -21.55 -2.41
C VAL A 262 -2.81 -21.38 -2.99
N SER A 263 -3.84 -21.26 -2.13
CA SER A 263 -5.20 -20.97 -2.57
C SER A 263 -6.01 -20.33 -1.43
N TYR A 264 -6.94 -19.47 -1.81
CA TYR A 264 -8.02 -19.00 -0.95
C TYR A 264 -9.30 -19.75 -1.31
N GLY A 265 -10.03 -20.28 -0.35
CA GLY A 265 -11.26 -21.03 -0.59
C GLY A 265 -12.45 -20.18 -1.07
N GLY A 266 -12.22 -19.01 -1.62
CA GLY A 266 -13.18 -18.03 -2.13
C GLY A 266 -12.60 -16.63 -2.13
N PRO A 267 -13.43 -15.55 -2.10
CA PRO A 267 -12.96 -14.19 -2.10
C PRO A 267 -12.00 -13.91 -0.94
N ALA A 268 -10.88 -13.26 -1.24
CA ALA A 268 -9.87 -12.87 -0.27
C ALA A 268 -9.64 -11.36 -0.29
N GLN A 269 -9.30 -10.78 0.87
CA GLN A 269 -9.09 -9.35 1.03
C GLN A 269 -7.75 -9.06 1.69
N VAL A 270 -7.07 -8.04 1.20
CA VAL A 270 -5.83 -7.51 1.79
C VAL A 270 -6.01 -6.01 2.01
N THR A 271 -6.04 -5.60 3.26
CA THR A 271 -6.07 -4.20 3.64
C THR A 271 -4.68 -3.72 4.07
N GLY A 272 -4.48 -2.43 4.05
CA GLY A 272 -3.25 -1.82 4.54
C GLY A 272 -3.24 -0.32 4.31
N GLY A 273 -2.50 0.41 5.12
CA GLY A 273 -2.32 1.85 5.00
C GLY A 273 -1.56 2.27 3.73
N PRO A 274 -1.34 3.57 3.54
CA PRO A 274 -0.54 4.06 2.42
C PRO A 274 0.89 3.49 2.49
N GLY A 275 1.49 3.23 1.33
CA GLY A 275 2.88 2.76 1.25
C GLY A 275 3.14 1.33 1.72
N THR A 276 2.12 0.54 2.07
CA THR A 276 2.28 -0.85 2.53
C THR A 276 2.43 -1.88 1.39
N GLY A 277 2.43 -1.45 0.13
CA GLY A 277 2.66 -2.31 -1.03
C GLY A 277 1.47 -3.16 -1.48
N LYS A 278 0.22 -2.76 -1.20
CA LYS A 278 -1.00 -3.45 -1.64
C LYS A 278 -1.01 -3.76 -3.14
N THR A 279 -0.67 -2.77 -3.97
CA THR A 279 -0.57 -2.91 -5.43
C THR A 279 0.46 -3.95 -5.83
N VAL A 280 1.61 -3.99 -5.14
CA VAL A 280 2.66 -5.00 -5.37
C VAL A 280 2.13 -6.39 -5.04
N VAL A 281 1.42 -6.54 -3.93
CA VAL A 281 0.75 -7.79 -3.55
C VAL A 281 -0.26 -8.24 -4.62
N ALA A 282 -1.08 -7.32 -5.15
CA ALA A 282 -2.03 -7.61 -6.23
C ALA A 282 -1.33 -8.12 -7.50
N LEU A 283 -0.24 -7.46 -7.93
CA LEU A 283 0.56 -7.86 -9.09
C LEU A 283 1.18 -9.25 -8.91
N HIS A 284 1.76 -9.52 -7.75
CA HIS A 284 2.33 -10.83 -7.45
C HIS A 284 1.26 -11.93 -7.32
N ARG A 285 0.05 -11.58 -6.85
CA ARG A 285 -1.07 -12.53 -6.88
C ARG A 285 -1.43 -12.92 -8.30
N VAL A 286 -1.46 -11.97 -9.23
CA VAL A 286 -1.65 -12.25 -10.67
C VAL A 286 -0.56 -13.20 -11.18
N LYS A 287 0.73 -12.89 -10.92
CA LYS A 287 1.85 -13.77 -11.29
C LYS A 287 1.70 -15.19 -10.72
N HIS A 288 1.30 -15.32 -9.46
CA HIS A 288 1.05 -16.61 -8.82
C HIS A 288 -0.09 -17.38 -9.50
N LEU A 289 -1.22 -16.74 -9.79
CA LEU A 289 -2.36 -17.36 -10.45
C LEU A 289 -2.00 -17.84 -11.87
N LEU A 290 -1.24 -17.04 -12.62
CA LEU A 290 -0.73 -17.42 -13.95
C LEU A 290 0.16 -18.66 -13.93
N SER A 291 0.96 -18.85 -12.85
CA SER A 291 1.86 -20.00 -12.71
C SER A 291 1.13 -21.31 -12.37
N ARG A 292 -0.14 -21.25 -11.95
CA ARG A 292 -0.91 -22.43 -11.51
C ARG A 292 -1.74 -23.09 -12.61
N SER A 293 -2.06 -22.37 -13.65
CA SER A 293 -2.86 -22.88 -14.78
C SER A 293 -2.36 -22.24 -16.07
N GLU A 294 -2.22 -22.99 -17.13
CA GLU A 294 -1.75 -22.49 -18.43
C GLU A 294 -2.85 -21.75 -19.21
N ASP A 295 -4.13 -21.99 -18.89
CA ASP A 295 -5.27 -21.45 -19.64
C ASP A 295 -6.04 -20.35 -18.91
N SER A 296 -5.74 -20.07 -17.61
CA SER A 296 -6.53 -19.14 -16.82
C SER A 296 -6.46 -17.70 -17.36
N ARG A 297 -7.64 -17.07 -17.42
CA ARG A 297 -7.81 -15.66 -17.78
C ARG A 297 -8.07 -14.82 -16.54
N ILE A 298 -7.32 -13.76 -16.38
CA ILE A 298 -7.36 -12.91 -15.18
C ILE A 298 -7.79 -11.50 -15.55
N LEU A 299 -8.75 -10.94 -14.82
CA LEU A 299 -9.04 -9.52 -14.83
C LEU A 299 -8.26 -8.84 -13.68
N LEU A 300 -7.32 -7.97 -14.02
CA LEU A 300 -6.68 -7.06 -13.07
C LEU A 300 -7.31 -5.68 -13.23
N THR A 301 -8.01 -5.21 -12.21
CA THR A 301 -8.80 -3.98 -12.32
C THR A 301 -8.54 -2.99 -11.19
N THR A 302 -8.80 -1.72 -11.49
CA THR A 302 -8.67 -0.60 -10.56
C THR A 302 -9.67 0.51 -10.90
N TYR A 303 -9.65 1.61 -10.14
CA TYR A 303 -10.64 2.68 -10.25
C TYR A 303 -10.38 3.65 -11.42
N THR A 304 -9.11 4.05 -11.71
CA THR A 304 -8.79 5.06 -12.74
C THR A 304 -7.97 4.51 -13.90
N ASN A 305 -8.06 5.16 -15.08
CA ASN A 305 -7.26 4.78 -16.24
C ASN A 305 -5.75 4.96 -16.00
N ALA A 306 -5.35 5.98 -15.25
CA ALA A 306 -3.95 6.21 -14.90
C ALA A 306 -3.38 5.06 -14.06
N LEU A 307 -4.13 4.60 -13.05
CA LEU A 307 -3.77 3.44 -12.24
C LEU A 307 -3.72 2.15 -13.08
N ALA A 308 -4.68 1.96 -14.01
CA ALA A 308 -4.68 0.80 -14.89
C ALA A 308 -3.46 0.80 -15.84
N ALA A 309 -3.03 1.96 -16.33
CA ALA A 309 -1.81 2.09 -17.12
C ALA A 309 -0.57 1.72 -16.30
N SER A 310 -0.44 2.26 -15.08
CA SER A 310 0.66 1.92 -14.16
C SER A 310 0.68 0.43 -13.78
N LEU A 311 -0.49 -0.18 -13.52
CA LEU A 311 -0.59 -1.63 -13.26
C LEU A 311 -0.08 -2.45 -14.45
N ARG A 312 -0.41 -2.03 -15.67
CA ARG A 312 0.05 -2.72 -16.90
C ARG A 312 1.56 -2.64 -17.07
N GLU A 313 2.14 -1.48 -16.86
CA GLU A 313 3.60 -1.28 -16.94
C GLU A 313 4.33 -2.11 -15.86
N ASN A 314 3.86 -2.06 -14.62
CA ASN A 314 4.47 -2.81 -13.52
C ASN A 314 4.28 -4.33 -13.69
N LEU A 315 3.13 -4.78 -14.22
CA LEU A 315 2.91 -6.19 -14.52
C LEU A 315 3.86 -6.68 -15.62
N ALA A 316 4.07 -5.89 -16.67
CA ALA A 316 5.01 -6.22 -17.73
C ALA A 316 6.45 -6.35 -17.20
N LEU A 317 6.87 -5.45 -16.30
CA LEU A 317 8.17 -5.56 -15.62
C LEU A 317 8.25 -6.83 -14.75
N LEU A 318 7.19 -7.14 -13.99
CA LEU A 318 7.15 -8.31 -13.11
C LEU A 318 7.18 -9.65 -13.87
N LEU A 319 6.64 -9.69 -15.07
CA LEU A 319 6.60 -10.86 -15.94
C LEU A 319 7.73 -10.88 -16.97
N ASP A 320 8.76 -10.03 -16.81
CA ASP A 320 9.93 -9.94 -17.70
C ASP A 320 9.55 -9.72 -19.18
N GLY A 321 8.42 -9.06 -19.43
CA GLY A 321 7.90 -8.79 -20.77
C GLY A 321 7.31 -10.00 -21.50
N ASP A 322 7.05 -11.12 -20.82
CA ASP A 322 6.46 -12.32 -21.42
C ASP A 322 5.07 -12.03 -22.00
N GLU A 323 5.01 -11.85 -23.32
CA GLU A 323 3.78 -11.53 -24.02
C GLU A 323 2.72 -12.66 -23.96
N ALA A 324 3.11 -13.91 -23.79
CA ALA A 324 2.18 -15.02 -23.68
C ALA A 324 1.41 -14.95 -22.36
N LEU A 325 2.10 -14.66 -21.28
CA LEU A 325 1.50 -14.42 -19.97
C LEU A 325 0.67 -13.13 -19.94
N LEU A 326 1.20 -12.05 -20.53
CA LEU A 326 0.52 -10.75 -20.56
C LEU A 326 -0.82 -10.81 -21.31
N ARG A 327 -0.93 -11.59 -22.40
CA ARG A 327 -2.20 -11.78 -23.13
C ARG A 327 -3.31 -12.46 -22.32
N ARG A 328 -2.96 -13.16 -21.27
CA ARG A 328 -3.90 -13.83 -20.35
C ARG A 328 -4.45 -12.91 -19.27
N VAL A 329 -3.88 -11.69 -19.14
CA VAL A 329 -4.30 -10.72 -18.15
C VAL A 329 -4.91 -9.49 -18.82
N ASP A 330 -6.17 -9.24 -18.54
CA ASP A 330 -6.85 -8.02 -18.96
C ASP A 330 -6.69 -6.95 -17.88
N VAL A 331 -5.87 -5.93 -18.15
CA VAL A 331 -5.65 -4.82 -17.21
C VAL A 331 -6.50 -3.63 -17.62
N THR A 332 -7.57 -3.35 -16.87
CA THR A 332 -8.53 -2.30 -17.23
C THR A 332 -9.27 -1.74 -16.01
N THR A 333 -10.00 -0.65 -16.19
CA THR A 333 -10.92 -0.16 -15.15
C THR A 333 -12.26 -0.89 -15.20
N VAL A 334 -12.95 -0.96 -14.05
CA VAL A 334 -14.30 -1.58 -13.99
C VAL A 334 -15.27 -0.91 -14.96
N ASN A 335 -15.21 0.42 -15.09
CA ASN A 335 -16.05 1.18 -16.01
C ASN A 335 -15.78 0.81 -17.49
N ALA A 336 -14.49 0.70 -17.86
CA ALA A 336 -14.12 0.32 -19.22
C ALA A 336 -14.55 -1.14 -19.55
N TYR A 337 -14.40 -2.05 -18.58
CA TYR A 337 -14.90 -3.41 -18.73
C TYR A 337 -16.43 -3.45 -18.90
N ALA A 338 -17.19 -2.74 -18.03
CA ALA A 338 -18.65 -2.65 -18.16
C ALA A 338 -19.07 -2.11 -19.53
N HIS A 339 -18.36 -1.11 -20.05
CA HIS A 339 -18.60 -0.59 -21.41
C HIS A 339 -18.40 -1.64 -22.50
N ARG A 340 -17.33 -2.44 -22.44
CA ARG A 340 -17.08 -3.52 -23.41
C ARG A 340 -18.20 -4.57 -23.38
N VAL A 341 -18.69 -4.93 -22.19
CA VAL A 341 -19.82 -5.85 -22.03
C VAL A 341 -21.06 -5.32 -22.73
N LEU A 342 -21.38 -4.04 -22.56
CA LEU A 342 -22.53 -3.41 -23.21
C LEU A 342 -22.36 -3.31 -24.73
N GLN A 343 -21.17 -2.99 -25.22
CA GLN A 343 -20.88 -2.93 -26.66
C GLN A 343 -21.04 -4.29 -27.35
N ALA A 344 -20.64 -5.37 -26.69
CA ALA A 344 -20.76 -6.74 -27.24
C ALA A 344 -22.20 -7.15 -27.45
N VAL A 345 -23.17 -6.64 -26.69
CA VAL A 345 -24.59 -6.99 -26.80
C VAL A 345 -25.35 -5.98 -27.65
N GLY A 346 -25.05 -4.70 -27.59
CA GLY A 346 -25.85 -3.62 -28.16
C GLY A 346 -25.28 -2.92 -29.39
N GLY A 347 -24.11 -3.27 -29.86
CA GLY A 347 -23.48 -2.77 -31.10
C GLY A 347 -23.10 -1.27 -31.11
N ARG A 348 -23.71 -0.40 -30.32
CA ARG A 348 -23.40 1.05 -30.25
C ARG A 348 -23.17 1.53 -28.84
N ALA A 349 -22.01 2.14 -28.61
CA ALA A 349 -21.72 2.82 -27.34
C ALA A 349 -22.60 4.04 -27.20
N LEU A 350 -23.45 4.08 -26.16
CA LEU A 350 -24.15 5.32 -25.78
C LEU A 350 -23.14 6.28 -25.11
N PRO A 351 -23.25 7.59 -25.41
CA PRO A 351 -22.37 8.58 -24.79
C PRO A 351 -22.57 8.63 -23.27
N LEU A 352 -21.46 8.88 -22.58
CA LEU A 352 -21.46 9.04 -21.12
C LEU A 352 -21.75 10.48 -20.75
N VAL A 353 -22.67 10.65 -19.80
CA VAL A 353 -22.99 11.93 -19.19
C VAL A 353 -22.03 12.17 -18.04
N GLY A 354 -21.30 13.29 -18.08
CA GLY A 354 -20.38 13.67 -17.03
C GLY A 354 -21.08 14.27 -15.81
N ASP A 355 -20.39 14.33 -14.67
CA ASP A 355 -20.94 14.79 -13.38
C ASP A 355 -21.60 16.18 -13.44
N ARG A 356 -21.03 17.12 -14.21
CA ARG A 356 -21.59 18.46 -14.37
C ARG A 356 -22.95 18.42 -15.07
N GLU A 357 -23.07 17.63 -16.12
CA GLU A 357 -24.30 17.49 -16.88
C GLU A 357 -25.36 16.72 -16.08
N GLU A 358 -24.97 15.64 -15.38
CA GLU A 358 -25.82 14.90 -14.46
C GLU A 358 -26.43 15.83 -13.41
N ARG A 359 -25.62 16.68 -12.77
CA ARG A 359 -26.06 17.67 -11.80
C ARG A 359 -27.08 18.65 -12.40
N GLN A 360 -26.84 19.12 -13.63
CA GLN A 360 -27.81 20.01 -14.34
C GLN A 360 -29.12 19.31 -14.64
N ILE A 361 -29.14 18.04 -14.94
CA ILE A 361 -30.34 17.25 -15.14
C ILE A 361 -31.14 17.18 -13.84
N TRP A 362 -30.49 16.81 -12.72
CA TRP A 362 -31.12 16.75 -11.41
C TRP A 362 -31.71 18.12 -10.97
N GLN A 363 -31.05 19.24 -11.23
CA GLN A 363 -31.55 20.59 -10.96
C GLN A 363 -32.82 20.88 -11.75
N ARG A 364 -32.88 20.53 -13.04
CA ARG A 364 -34.08 20.70 -13.85
C ARG A 364 -35.22 19.81 -13.38
N VAL A 365 -34.95 18.56 -13.09
CA VAL A 365 -35.94 17.60 -12.57
C VAL A 365 -36.55 18.12 -11.25
N GLY A 366 -35.70 18.53 -10.29
CA GLY A 366 -36.15 19.08 -9.02
C GLY A 366 -37.03 20.32 -9.17
N LYS A 367 -36.63 21.24 -10.04
CA LYS A 367 -37.46 22.45 -10.35
C LYS A 367 -38.75 22.10 -11.01
N ARG A 368 -38.77 21.20 -11.99
CA ARG A 368 -39.97 20.82 -12.75
C ARG A 368 -41.02 20.17 -11.86
N LEU A 369 -40.61 19.37 -10.88
CA LEU A 369 -41.49 18.66 -9.95
C LEU A 369 -41.76 19.47 -8.65
N GLY A 370 -41.17 20.66 -8.49
CA GLY A 370 -41.30 21.48 -7.28
C GLY A 370 -40.89 20.73 -6.01
N LEU A 371 -39.76 20.00 -6.05
CA LEU A 371 -39.34 19.20 -4.94
C LEU A 371 -38.64 20.02 -3.86
N PRO A 372 -38.83 19.67 -2.57
CA PRO A 372 -38.21 20.38 -1.47
C PRO A 372 -36.72 19.98 -1.29
N TRP A 373 -36.26 18.90 -1.92
CA TRP A 373 -34.89 18.38 -1.80
C TRP A 373 -33.96 19.00 -2.84
N PRO A 374 -32.72 19.33 -2.45
CA PRO A 374 -31.67 19.76 -3.41
C PRO A 374 -31.27 18.65 -4.37
N GLU A 375 -30.74 19.03 -5.52
CA GLU A 375 -30.23 18.08 -6.54
C GLU A 375 -29.24 17.07 -5.98
N GLN A 376 -28.40 17.49 -5.03
CA GLN A 376 -27.42 16.61 -4.37
C GLN A 376 -28.10 15.46 -3.62
N PHE A 377 -29.20 15.75 -2.89
CA PHE A 377 -29.97 14.70 -2.20
C PHE A 377 -30.56 13.69 -3.18
N LEU A 378 -31.15 14.15 -4.28
CA LEU A 378 -31.75 13.29 -5.31
C LEU A 378 -30.71 12.42 -6.00
N SER A 379 -29.58 13.00 -6.37
CA SER A 379 -28.44 12.27 -6.97
C SER A 379 -27.89 11.21 -6.04
N GLN A 380 -27.69 11.54 -4.76
CA GLN A 380 -27.21 10.58 -3.75
C GLN A 380 -28.22 9.46 -3.49
N GLU A 381 -29.54 9.77 -3.41
CA GLU A 381 -30.56 8.76 -3.24
C GLU A 381 -30.61 7.80 -4.44
N TYR A 382 -30.44 8.32 -5.65
CA TYR A 382 -30.35 7.53 -6.86
C TYR A 382 -29.11 6.61 -6.84
N ARG A 383 -27.94 7.16 -6.54
CA ARG A 383 -26.67 6.40 -6.53
C ARG A 383 -26.64 5.38 -5.38
N HIS A 384 -26.89 5.80 -4.13
CA HIS A 384 -26.64 4.98 -2.95
C HIS A 384 -27.79 4.07 -2.52
N VAL A 385 -29.01 4.33 -3.02
CA VAL A 385 -30.15 3.47 -2.72
C VAL A 385 -30.60 2.71 -3.96
N VAL A 386 -30.87 3.42 -5.05
CA VAL A 386 -31.48 2.80 -6.25
C VAL A 386 -30.46 2.00 -7.04
N LEU A 387 -29.34 2.60 -7.45
CA LEU A 387 -28.31 1.89 -8.21
C LEU A 387 -27.53 0.89 -7.37
N ALA A 388 -27.31 1.20 -6.09
CA ALA A 388 -26.59 0.32 -5.19
C ALA A 388 -27.30 -1.01 -4.96
N GLN A 389 -28.66 -0.99 -4.89
CA GLN A 389 -29.50 -2.17 -4.65
C GLN A 389 -30.18 -2.68 -5.92
N ASP A 390 -29.88 -2.10 -7.08
CA ASP A 390 -30.46 -2.46 -8.38
C ASP A 390 -32.00 -2.36 -8.42
N ILE A 391 -32.54 -1.29 -7.85
CA ILE A 391 -33.98 -1.08 -7.73
C ILE A 391 -34.56 -0.63 -9.07
N GLY A 392 -35.45 -1.44 -9.63
CA GLY A 392 -36.10 -1.20 -10.92
C GLY A 392 -37.53 -0.68 -10.85
N THR A 393 -38.20 -0.79 -9.70
CA THR A 393 -39.63 -0.47 -9.54
C THR A 393 -39.92 0.38 -8.30
N LEU A 394 -41.02 1.12 -8.32
CA LEU A 394 -41.48 1.90 -7.16
C LEU A 394 -41.74 1.03 -5.93
N ASP A 395 -42.32 -0.15 -6.09
CA ASP A 395 -42.63 -1.03 -4.96
C ASP A 395 -41.34 -1.57 -4.29
N ALA A 396 -40.32 -1.91 -5.08
CA ALA A 396 -39.02 -2.24 -4.57
C ALA A 396 -38.37 -1.04 -3.83
N TYR A 397 -38.53 0.17 -4.36
CA TYR A 397 -38.03 1.38 -3.71
C TYR A 397 -38.74 1.71 -2.41
N ARG A 398 -40.06 1.48 -2.32
CA ARG A 398 -40.83 1.63 -1.07
C ARG A 398 -40.28 0.74 0.06
N GLY A 399 -39.82 -0.48 -0.29
CA GLY A 399 -39.20 -1.43 0.65
C GLY A 399 -37.70 -1.27 0.85
N ALA A 400 -37.02 -0.39 0.11
CA ALA A 400 -35.58 -0.28 0.10
C ALA A 400 -34.98 0.10 1.46
N VAL A 401 -33.88 -0.55 1.82
CA VAL A 401 -33.10 -0.23 3.01
C VAL A 401 -32.21 0.98 2.70
N ARG A 402 -32.36 2.06 3.46
CA ARG A 402 -31.61 3.31 3.28
C ARG A 402 -30.43 3.39 4.27
N ARG A 403 -29.54 2.40 4.26
CA ARG A 403 -28.33 2.40 5.11
C ARG A 403 -27.46 3.62 4.79
N GLY A 404 -26.93 4.25 5.85
CA GLY A 404 -26.07 5.42 5.71
C GLY A 404 -26.78 6.72 5.32
N ARG A 405 -28.12 6.70 5.20
CA ARG A 405 -28.93 7.90 5.02
C ARG A 405 -29.55 8.30 6.37
N GLY A 406 -29.21 9.48 6.85
CA GLY A 406 -29.64 10.00 8.16
C GLY A 406 -31.01 10.66 8.18
N SER A 407 -31.57 10.94 7.00
CA SER A 407 -32.92 11.55 6.89
C SER A 407 -33.97 10.48 6.66
N ALA A 408 -35.03 10.49 7.48
CA ALA A 408 -36.20 9.65 7.25
C ALA A 408 -36.92 10.10 5.95
N LEU A 409 -37.35 9.13 5.14
CA LEU A 409 -38.11 9.39 3.93
C LEU A 409 -39.41 8.55 3.98
N PRO A 410 -40.53 9.12 4.46
CA PRO A 410 -41.85 8.45 4.51
C PRO A 410 -42.30 7.98 3.14
N VAL A 411 -43.18 6.98 3.08
CA VAL A 411 -43.63 6.32 1.83
C VAL A 411 -44.13 7.34 0.79
N ALA A 412 -44.96 8.29 1.17
CA ALA A 412 -45.43 9.33 0.25
C ALA A 412 -44.33 10.21 -0.34
N GLN A 413 -43.26 10.45 0.43
CA GLN A 413 -42.09 11.16 -0.07
C GLN A 413 -41.22 10.28 -0.98
N ARG A 414 -41.14 8.98 -0.73
CA ARG A 414 -40.47 8.04 -1.64
C ARG A 414 -41.13 8.02 -3.02
N GLU A 415 -42.45 8.10 -3.10
CA GLU A 415 -43.18 8.21 -4.38
C GLU A 415 -42.75 9.44 -5.16
N ARG A 416 -42.63 10.59 -4.50
CA ARG A 416 -42.20 11.86 -5.11
C ARG A 416 -40.74 11.78 -5.59
N VAL A 417 -39.85 11.15 -4.81
CA VAL A 417 -38.47 10.93 -5.20
C VAL A 417 -38.39 9.94 -6.35
N TRP A 418 -39.21 8.89 -6.37
CA TRP A 418 -39.25 7.94 -7.47
C TRP A 418 -39.72 8.59 -8.80
N GLU A 419 -40.71 9.45 -8.73
CA GLU A 419 -41.14 10.26 -9.89
C GLU A 419 -39.98 11.10 -10.45
N ALA A 420 -39.16 11.68 -9.58
CA ALA A 420 -37.95 12.39 -10.01
C ALA A 420 -36.94 11.47 -10.65
N ILE A 421 -36.74 10.25 -10.12
CA ILE A 421 -35.80 9.25 -10.69
C ILE A 421 -36.28 8.79 -12.07
N GLU A 422 -37.57 8.54 -12.27
CA GLU A 422 -38.12 8.17 -13.57
C GLU A 422 -37.97 9.31 -14.59
N LEU A 423 -38.24 10.55 -14.19
CA LEU A 423 -38.02 11.71 -15.05
C LEU A 423 -36.52 11.88 -15.40
N PHE A 424 -35.61 11.70 -14.44
CA PHE A 424 -34.19 11.76 -14.66
C PHE A 424 -33.73 10.68 -15.67
N ARG A 425 -34.19 9.44 -15.52
CA ARG A 425 -33.93 8.33 -16.45
C ARG A 425 -34.47 8.61 -17.85
N SER A 426 -35.67 9.19 -17.92
CA SER A 426 -36.30 9.61 -19.19
C SER A 426 -35.50 10.71 -19.88
N GLU A 427 -35.01 11.71 -19.15
CA GLU A 427 -34.18 12.79 -19.72
C GLU A 427 -32.80 12.27 -20.19
N LEU A 428 -32.20 11.31 -19.47
CA LEU A 428 -30.96 10.63 -19.91
C LEU A 428 -31.20 9.85 -21.21
N SER A 429 -32.28 9.06 -21.25
CA SER A 429 -32.65 8.25 -22.42
C SER A 429 -32.96 9.10 -23.65
N ALA A 430 -33.70 10.22 -23.46
CA ALA A 430 -34.03 11.15 -24.55
C ALA A 430 -32.79 11.79 -25.19
N ARG A 431 -31.65 11.86 -24.47
CA ARG A 431 -30.35 12.33 -24.96
C ARG A 431 -29.50 11.19 -25.54
N GLY A 432 -29.99 9.97 -25.49
CA GLY A 432 -29.22 8.78 -25.83
C GLY A 432 -28.01 8.55 -24.94
N GLY A 433 -27.98 9.17 -23.72
CA GLY A 433 -26.87 9.13 -22.78
C GLY A 433 -27.15 8.22 -21.58
N ARG A 434 -26.08 7.90 -20.83
CA ARG A 434 -26.14 7.19 -19.53
C ARG A 434 -25.04 7.69 -18.60
N THR A 435 -25.20 7.52 -17.28
CA THR A 435 -24.08 7.72 -16.35
C THR A 435 -23.18 6.50 -16.33
N HIS A 436 -21.96 6.64 -15.78
CA HIS A 436 -21.05 5.52 -15.58
C HIS A 436 -21.65 4.40 -14.70
N LEU A 437 -22.37 4.78 -13.64
CA LEU A 437 -23.00 3.82 -12.73
C LEU A 437 -24.21 3.11 -13.36
N ASP A 438 -24.99 3.82 -14.20
CA ASP A 438 -26.06 3.18 -15.01
C ASP A 438 -25.47 2.13 -15.97
N ALA A 439 -24.34 2.46 -16.61
CA ALA A 439 -23.62 1.52 -17.47
C ALA A 439 -23.17 0.27 -16.68
N CYS A 440 -22.61 0.46 -15.49
CA CYS A 440 -22.22 -0.67 -14.63
C CYS A 440 -23.42 -1.49 -14.18
N ALA A 441 -24.54 -0.86 -13.78
CA ALA A 441 -25.74 -1.58 -13.37
C ALA A 441 -26.34 -2.42 -14.51
N GLN A 442 -26.36 -1.88 -15.73
CA GLN A 442 -26.81 -2.62 -16.92
C GLN A 442 -25.86 -3.76 -17.29
N ALA A 443 -24.54 -3.51 -17.28
CA ALA A 443 -23.54 -4.55 -17.55
C ALA A 443 -23.62 -5.68 -16.53
N ALA A 444 -23.82 -5.33 -15.24
CA ALA A 444 -23.97 -6.33 -14.18
C ALA A 444 -25.14 -7.29 -14.46
N ARG A 445 -26.32 -6.76 -14.82
CA ARG A 445 -27.48 -7.62 -15.15
C ARG A 445 -27.19 -8.56 -16.32
N LEU A 446 -26.58 -8.07 -17.41
CA LEU A 446 -26.19 -8.91 -18.54
C LEU A 446 -25.20 -10.01 -18.17
N LEU A 447 -24.22 -9.67 -17.32
CA LEU A 447 -23.26 -10.65 -16.80
C LEU A 447 -23.92 -11.64 -15.85
N GLU A 448 -24.84 -11.22 -15.00
CA GLU A 448 -25.61 -12.08 -14.09
C GLU A 448 -26.49 -13.07 -14.85
N GLU A 449 -27.19 -12.62 -15.92
CA GLU A 449 -27.96 -13.49 -16.80
C GLU A 449 -27.08 -14.52 -17.52
N ARG A 450 -25.91 -14.11 -18.01
CA ARG A 450 -24.95 -14.99 -18.65
C ARG A 450 -24.32 -15.97 -17.64
N SER A 451 -23.99 -15.50 -16.46
CA SER A 451 -23.45 -16.32 -15.37
C SER A 451 -24.44 -17.41 -14.92
N ALA A 452 -25.75 -17.12 -14.90
CA ALA A 452 -26.80 -18.10 -14.60
C ALA A 452 -26.82 -19.28 -15.60
N SER A 453 -26.33 -19.07 -16.83
CA SER A 453 -26.14 -20.12 -17.84
C SER A 453 -24.73 -20.73 -17.85
N GLY A 454 -23.88 -20.40 -16.87
CA GLY A 454 -22.53 -20.94 -16.71
C GLY A 454 -21.44 -20.19 -17.48
N GLY A 455 -21.77 -19.06 -18.12
CA GLY A 455 -20.80 -18.25 -18.88
C GLY A 455 -20.11 -17.20 -18.02
N HIS A 456 -18.79 -17.24 -17.95
CA HIS A 456 -17.96 -16.22 -17.26
C HIS A 456 -16.85 -15.73 -18.20
N ASP A 457 -16.41 -14.48 -18.00
CA ASP A 457 -15.36 -13.89 -18.83
C ASP A 457 -13.96 -14.23 -18.32
N TYR A 458 -13.83 -14.46 -17.01
CA TYR A 458 -12.56 -14.68 -16.32
C TYR A 458 -12.63 -15.81 -15.30
N ASP A 459 -11.48 -16.42 -15.04
CA ASP A 459 -11.32 -17.44 -13.99
C ASP A 459 -11.00 -16.79 -12.64
N HIS A 460 -10.30 -15.64 -12.67
CA HIS A 460 -9.92 -14.87 -11.49
C HIS A 460 -10.09 -13.37 -11.73
N VAL A 461 -10.47 -12.64 -10.68
CA VAL A 461 -10.52 -11.18 -10.67
C VAL A 461 -9.66 -10.64 -9.53
N VAL A 462 -8.70 -9.79 -9.86
CA VAL A 462 -7.85 -9.08 -8.89
C VAL A 462 -8.19 -7.60 -8.94
N VAL A 463 -8.57 -7.05 -7.77
CA VAL A 463 -9.05 -5.68 -7.64
C VAL A 463 -8.07 -4.87 -6.81
N ASP A 464 -7.52 -3.80 -7.37
CA ASP A 464 -6.73 -2.83 -6.63
C ASP A 464 -7.51 -1.53 -6.39
N GLU A 465 -7.23 -0.82 -5.30
CA GLU A 465 -7.95 0.39 -4.86
C GLU A 465 -9.47 0.17 -4.65
N ALA A 466 -9.81 -0.96 -4.08
CA ALA A 466 -11.17 -1.47 -3.91
C ALA A 466 -12.12 -0.56 -3.11
N GLN A 467 -11.58 0.31 -2.23
CA GLN A 467 -12.36 1.21 -1.36
C GLN A 467 -13.18 2.25 -2.10
N ASP A 468 -12.89 2.48 -3.38
CA ASP A 468 -13.60 3.49 -4.18
C ASP A 468 -14.72 2.91 -5.06
N LEU A 469 -14.85 1.60 -5.10
CA LEU A 469 -15.82 0.95 -5.97
C LEU A 469 -17.25 1.02 -5.41
N HIS A 470 -18.18 1.42 -6.27
CA HIS A 470 -19.61 1.46 -5.99
C HIS A 470 -20.23 0.03 -6.04
N PRO A 471 -21.34 -0.25 -5.31
CA PRO A 471 -22.03 -1.55 -5.37
C PRO A 471 -22.33 -2.05 -6.78
N ALA A 472 -22.75 -1.19 -7.69
CA ALA A 472 -23.00 -1.57 -9.09
C ALA A 472 -21.72 -2.07 -9.80
N GLN A 473 -20.56 -1.50 -9.49
CA GLN A 473 -19.27 -1.96 -10.01
C GLN A 473 -18.87 -3.31 -9.42
N TRP A 474 -19.10 -3.51 -8.12
CA TRP A 474 -18.88 -4.80 -7.48
C TRP A 474 -19.74 -5.91 -8.06
N ARG A 475 -21.00 -5.62 -8.42
CA ARG A 475 -21.86 -6.60 -9.11
C ARG A 475 -21.29 -6.99 -10.46
N VAL A 476 -20.74 -6.03 -11.23
CA VAL A 476 -20.03 -6.33 -12.49
C VAL A 476 -18.90 -7.31 -12.24
N LEU A 477 -18.03 -7.04 -11.26
CA LEU A 477 -16.88 -7.88 -10.95
C LEU A 477 -17.30 -9.26 -10.43
N ARG A 478 -18.34 -9.32 -9.57
CA ARG A 478 -18.83 -10.59 -9.03
C ARG A 478 -19.42 -11.48 -10.12
N ALA A 479 -20.12 -10.90 -11.09
CA ALA A 479 -20.73 -11.65 -12.19
C ALA A 479 -19.73 -12.04 -13.30
N ALA A 480 -18.56 -11.40 -13.35
CA ALA A 480 -17.51 -11.67 -14.33
C ALA A 480 -16.77 -13.00 -14.09
N VAL A 481 -16.85 -13.55 -12.88
CA VAL A 481 -16.12 -14.76 -12.45
C VAL A 481 -17.02 -15.74 -11.72
N SER A 482 -16.79 -17.05 -11.91
CA SER A 482 -17.52 -18.09 -11.19
C SER A 482 -17.20 -18.06 -9.70
N ARG A 483 -18.12 -18.52 -8.85
CA ARG A 483 -17.85 -18.69 -7.41
C ARG A 483 -16.96 -19.90 -7.21
N GLY A 484 -15.87 -19.72 -6.48
CA GLY A 484 -14.95 -20.82 -6.21
C GLY A 484 -13.63 -20.35 -5.60
N PRO A 485 -12.67 -21.26 -5.46
CA PRO A 485 -11.35 -20.91 -4.96
C PRO A 485 -10.68 -19.84 -5.82
N ASP A 486 -10.06 -18.85 -5.15
CA ASP A 486 -9.31 -17.77 -5.80
C ASP A 486 -10.12 -16.90 -6.78
N ASP A 487 -11.44 -16.87 -6.67
CA ASP A 487 -12.31 -16.14 -7.58
C ASP A 487 -12.09 -14.62 -7.52
N LEU A 488 -12.06 -14.02 -6.33
CA LEU A 488 -11.82 -12.59 -6.12
C LEU A 488 -10.63 -12.37 -5.17
N PHE A 489 -9.68 -11.55 -5.57
CA PHE A 489 -8.61 -11.07 -4.70
C PHE A 489 -8.67 -9.55 -4.64
N ILE A 490 -8.88 -9.01 -3.44
CA ILE A 490 -9.28 -7.61 -3.23
C ILE A 490 -8.21 -6.89 -2.43
N THR A 491 -7.62 -5.83 -2.97
CA THR A 491 -6.71 -4.97 -2.23
C THR A 491 -7.28 -3.56 -2.08
N GLY A 492 -7.11 -2.94 -0.90
CA GLY A 492 -7.63 -1.62 -0.66
C GLY A 492 -7.23 -1.01 0.69
N ASP A 493 -7.50 0.27 0.84
CA ASP A 493 -7.26 1.04 2.04
C ASP A 493 -8.52 1.82 2.46
N PRO A 494 -9.22 1.42 3.51
CA PRO A 494 -10.42 2.14 3.96
C PRO A 494 -10.18 3.62 4.25
N HIS A 495 -8.95 3.98 4.69
CA HIS A 495 -8.53 5.34 5.04
C HIS A 495 -8.24 6.22 3.82
N GLN A 496 -8.16 5.65 2.62
CA GLN A 496 -7.98 6.36 1.36
C GLN A 496 -9.28 6.46 0.53
N ARG A 497 -10.43 6.30 1.14
CA ARG A 497 -11.74 6.46 0.49
C ARG A 497 -12.04 7.94 0.28
N ILE A 498 -11.83 8.42 -0.95
CA ILE A 498 -12.07 9.83 -1.33
C ILE A 498 -13.26 10.00 -2.26
N TYR A 499 -13.91 8.91 -2.66
CA TYR A 499 -15.14 8.92 -3.43
C TYR A 499 -16.30 8.42 -2.57
N ASP A 500 -17.52 8.85 -2.94
CA ASP A 500 -18.72 8.56 -2.17
C ASP A 500 -19.21 7.14 -2.48
N SER A 501 -18.63 6.13 -1.82
CA SER A 501 -19.06 4.74 -1.90
C SER A 501 -19.07 4.09 -0.52
N ARG A 502 -20.25 3.62 -0.09
CA ARG A 502 -20.39 2.82 1.14
C ARG A 502 -20.85 1.43 0.75
N VAL A 503 -19.96 0.46 0.90
CA VAL A 503 -20.22 -0.92 0.50
C VAL A 503 -19.83 -1.84 1.64
N SER A 504 -20.76 -2.70 2.04
CA SER A 504 -20.42 -3.94 2.74
C SER A 504 -20.26 -5.04 1.69
N LEU A 505 -19.08 -5.58 1.50
CA LEU A 505 -18.82 -6.68 0.57
C LEU A 505 -19.72 -7.89 0.88
N ALA A 506 -19.98 -8.15 2.15
CA ALA A 506 -20.88 -9.21 2.59
C ALA A 506 -22.30 -9.06 2.05
N SER A 507 -22.83 -7.81 1.98
CA SER A 507 -24.16 -7.52 1.44
C SER A 507 -24.26 -7.80 -0.08
N LEU A 508 -23.13 -7.87 -0.77
CA LEU A 508 -23.04 -8.20 -2.21
C LEU A 508 -22.70 -9.67 -2.46
N GLY A 509 -22.74 -10.49 -1.41
CA GLY A 509 -22.41 -11.92 -1.50
C GLY A 509 -20.91 -12.19 -1.69
N ILE A 510 -20.06 -11.24 -1.33
CA ILE A 510 -18.59 -11.34 -1.33
C ILE A 510 -18.13 -11.52 0.12
N ALA A 511 -18.11 -12.77 0.59
CA ALA A 511 -17.70 -13.08 1.95
C ALA A 511 -16.17 -13.26 2.02
N VAL A 512 -15.50 -12.42 2.81
CA VAL A 512 -14.04 -12.44 3.00
C VAL A 512 -13.62 -12.90 4.40
N THR A 513 -14.58 -13.24 5.26
CA THR A 513 -14.35 -13.68 6.64
C THR A 513 -13.39 -14.88 6.69
N GLY A 514 -12.34 -14.80 7.51
CA GLY A 514 -11.28 -15.81 7.60
C GLY A 514 -10.30 -15.85 6.41
N ARG A 515 -10.46 -14.92 5.45
CA ARG A 515 -9.59 -14.77 4.28
C ARG A 515 -9.12 -13.31 4.09
N SER A 516 -9.03 -12.59 5.19
CA SER A 516 -8.54 -11.21 5.21
C SER A 516 -7.11 -11.16 5.76
N GLY A 517 -6.25 -10.37 5.13
CA GLY A 517 -4.90 -10.06 5.58
C GLY A 517 -4.72 -8.55 5.74
N ARG A 518 -3.89 -8.12 6.72
CA ARG A 518 -3.60 -6.70 6.94
C ARG A 518 -2.10 -6.45 6.82
N LEU A 519 -1.73 -5.48 5.98
CA LEU A 519 -0.36 -5.00 5.82
C LEU A 519 -0.16 -3.76 6.70
N ARG A 520 0.84 -3.77 7.59
CA ARG A 520 1.06 -2.71 8.57
C ARG A 520 2.37 -1.94 8.36
N ILE A 521 3.31 -2.49 7.60
CA ILE A 521 4.62 -1.88 7.39
C ILE A 521 4.56 -1.01 6.14
N ASN A 522 4.88 0.28 6.31
CA ASN A 522 5.05 1.23 5.22
C ASN A 522 6.51 1.19 4.74
N TYR A 523 6.69 1.02 3.43
CA TYR A 523 8.00 0.97 2.75
C TYR A 523 8.24 2.19 1.85
N ARG A 524 7.36 3.18 1.91
CA ARG A 524 7.35 4.32 0.99
C ARG A 524 7.72 5.62 1.65
N SER A 525 6.99 6.04 2.66
CA SER A 525 7.12 7.32 3.33
C SER A 525 7.93 7.16 4.61
N THR A 526 8.59 8.23 5.05
CA THR A 526 9.26 8.25 6.36
C THR A 526 8.25 8.15 7.50
N GLU A 527 8.70 7.68 8.68
CA GLU A 527 7.87 7.56 9.88
C GLU A 527 7.32 8.91 10.33
N GLU A 528 8.10 9.98 10.16
CA GLU A 528 7.71 11.34 10.52
C GLU A 528 6.55 11.86 9.64
N ILE A 529 6.57 11.54 8.33
CA ILE A 529 5.46 11.86 7.41
C ILE A 529 4.23 11.01 7.72
N LEU A 530 4.42 9.70 7.91
CA LEU A 530 3.34 8.78 8.24
C LEU A 530 2.67 9.14 9.56
N GLY A 531 3.46 9.35 10.64
CA GLY A 531 2.98 9.70 11.97
C GLY A 531 2.19 11.00 11.99
N TRP A 532 2.69 12.06 11.32
CA TRP A 532 1.94 13.31 11.21
C TRP A 532 0.65 13.13 10.38
N SER A 533 0.72 12.44 9.26
CA SER A 533 -0.44 12.23 8.38
C SER A 533 -1.53 11.41 9.05
N THR A 534 -1.19 10.40 9.84
CA THR A 534 -2.17 9.61 10.61
C THR A 534 -2.93 10.46 11.63
N GLY A 535 -2.29 11.52 12.17
CA GLY A 535 -2.92 12.50 13.04
C GLY A 535 -4.16 13.18 12.42
N ILE A 536 -4.23 13.29 11.09
CA ILE A 536 -5.40 13.83 10.37
C ILE A 536 -6.65 12.97 10.62
N LEU A 537 -6.50 11.66 10.79
CA LEU A 537 -7.58 10.67 10.90
C LEU A 537 -7.79 10.13 12.33
N ASN A 538 -6.87 10.35 13.27
CA ASN A 538 -6.85 9.71 14.60
C ASN A 538 -8.12 9.85 15.46
N THR A 539 -9.02 10.76 15.14
CA THR A 539 -10.22 11.03 15.93
C THR A 539 -11.50 10.44 15.33
N VAL A 540 -11.42 9.79 14.16
CA VAL A 540 -12.60 9.35 13.42
C VAL A 540 -12.53 7.86 13.13
N PRO A 541 -13.50 7.05 13.56
CA PRO A 541 -13.57 5.64 13.20
C PRO A 541 -13.83 5.49 11.70
N VAL A 542 -13.06 4.65 11.04
CA VAL A 542 -13.21 4.30 9.62
C VAL A 542 -13.77 2.88 9.52
N GLU A 543 -14.84 2.69 8.77
CA GLU A 543 -15.42 1.36 8.54
C GLU A 543 -14.47 0.52 7.67
N ASP A 544 -14.24 -0.73 8.06
CA ASP A 544 -13.50 -1.71 7.26
C ASP A 544 -14.21 -1.98 5.91
N LEU A 545 -13.46 -2.41 4.90
CA LEU A 545 -13.99 -2.77 3.57
C LEU A 545 -14.92 -3.99 3.63
N GLY A 546 -14.69 -4.92 4.55
CA GLY A 546 -15.55 -6.08 4.79
C GLY A 546 -16.92 -5.71 5.36
N GLY A 547 -17.03 -4.57 6.05
CA GLY A 547 -18.25 -4.11 6.71
C GLY A 547 -18.50 -4.71 8.08
N ASP A 548 -17.55 -5.43 8.65
CA ASP A 548 -17.71 -6.18 9.91
C ASP A 548 -17.10 -5.46 11.14
N GLY A 549 -16.54 -4.25 10.96
CA GLY A 549 -15.92 -3.51 12.06
C GLY A 549 -15.32 -2.17 11.67
N ALA A 550 -14.67 -1.51 12.65
CA ALA A 550 -13.89 -0.31 12.42
C ALA A 550 -12.43 -0.68 12.13
N ASP A 551 -11.86 -0.11 11.08
CA ASP A 551 -10.43 -0.20 10.82
C ASP A 551 -9.68 0.89 11.60
N SER A 552 -8.47 0.57 12.03
CA SER A 552 -7.62 1.47 12.81
C SER A 552 -6.24 1.54 12.20
N LEU A 553 -5.65 2.75 12.19
CA LEU A 553 -4.25 2.96 11.83
C LEU A 553 -3.27 2.61 12.96
N LEU A 554 -3.75 2.09 14.09
CA LEU A 554 -2.89 1.63 15.18
C LEU A 554 -1.98 0.49 14.70
N GLY A 555 -0.68 0.61 15.00
CA GLY A 555 0.33 -0.38 14.60
C GLY A 555 0.88 -0.20 13.17
N TYR A 556 0.40 0.80 12.41
CA TYR A 556 1.08 1.20 11.18
C TYR A 556 2.37 1.93 11.51
N ARG A 557 3.46 1.50 10.89
CA ARG A 557 4.79 2.09 11.08
C ARG A 557 5.57 2.09 9.79
N SER A 558 6.50 3.02 9.65
CA SER A 558 7.47 2.99 8.57
C SER A 558 8.82 2.42 9.04
N LEU A 559 9.55 1.82 8.11
CA LEU A 559 10.96 1.43 8.32
C LEU A 559 11.92 2.57 7.94
N LEU A 560 11.41 3.63 7.30
CA LEU A 560 12.19 4.76 6.82
C LEU A 560 12.07 5.92 7.79
N HIS A 561 13.17 6.61 8.06
CA HIS A 561 13.20 7.84 8.84
C HIS A 561 13.71 9.01 8.01
N GLY A 562 13.24 10.23 8.32
CA GLY A 562 13.61 11.43 7.60
C GLY A 562 13.23 12.72 8.32
N SER A 563 13.16 13.81 7.57
CA SER A 563 12.79 15.11 8.14
C SER A 563 11.32 15.16 8.54
N ARG A 564 11.03 15.88 9.63
CA ARG A 564 9.65 16.19 10.02
C ARG A 564 8.95 17.01 8.93
N PRO A 565 7.65 16.80 8.68
CA PRO A 565 6.87 17.65 7.80
C PRO A 565 6.96 19.12 8.19
N HIS A 566 7.10 19.98 7.18
CA HIS A 566 7.03 21.43 7.37
C HIS A 566 5.57 21.86 7.34
N ILE A 567 5.08 22.42 8.45
CA ILE A 567 3.69 22.84 8.62
C ILE A 567 3.68 24.33 8.91
N GLY A 568 2.98 25.14 8.10
CA GLY A 568 3.03 26.59 8.25
C GLY A 568 1.84 27.36 7.73
N GLY A 569 1.47 28.42 8.49
CA GLY A 569 0.46 29.41 8.08
C GLY A 569 1.11 30.67 7.52
N HIS A 570 0.45 31.28 6.55
CA HIS A 570 0.91 32.49 5.88
C HIS A 570 -0.17 33.60 5.99
N ALA A 571 0.27 34.86 6.03
CA ALA A 571 -0.64 35.99 6.12
C ALA A 571 -1.49 36.16 4.84
N THR A 572 -0.92 35.78 3.68
CA THR A 572 -1.59 35.91 2.37
C THR A 572 -1.34 34.67 1.52
N GLU A 573 -2.23 34.41 0.57
CA GLU A 573 -2.05 33.36 -0.43
C GLU A 573 -0.78 33.55 -1.28
N GLN A 574 -0.41 34.82 -1.56
CA GLN A 574 0.83 35.11 -2.29
C GLN A 574 2.08 34.72 -1.49
N ALA A 575 2.11 35.00 -0.19
CA ALA A 575 3.21 34.57 0.69
C ALA A 575 3.29 33.04 0.80
N GLU A 576 2.16 32.35 0.79
CA GLU A 576 2.06 30.90 0.74
C GLU A 576 2.68 30.32 -0.56
N VAL A 577 2.32 30.93 -1.71
CA VAL A 577 2.86 30.56 -3.02
C VAL A 577 4.35 30.81 -3.11
N ASP A 578 4.84 31.96 -2.60
CA ASP A 578 6.28 32.26 -2.60
C ASP A 578 7.04 31.25 -1.71
N ALA A 579 6.52 30.91 -0.54
CA ALA A 579 7.13 29.97 0.39
C ALA A 579 7.27 28.54 -0.19
N ILE A 580 6.26 28.04 -0.92
CA ILE A 580 6.41 26.72 -1.56
C ILE A 580 7.39 26.76 -2.73
N VAL A 581 7.46 27.84 -3.48
CA VAL A 581 8.43 27.97 -4.58
C VAL A 581 9.85 28.01 -4.03
N ASP A 582 10.10 28.75 -2.95
CA ASP A 582 11.41 28.77 -2.26
C ASP A 582 11.75 27.36 -1.73
N ARG A 583 10.78 26.64 -1.19
CA ARG A 583 10.96 25.24 -0.74
C ARG A 583 11.30 24.30 -1.88
N ILE A 584 10.68 24.45 -3.04
CA ILE A 584 10.99 23.64 -4.25
C ILE A 584 12.41 23.91 -4.71
N GLU A 585 12.86 25.17 -4.73
CA GLU A 585 14.26 25.52 -5.06
C GLU A 585 15.24 24.87 -4.09
N GLU A 586 14.93 24.88 -2.79
CA GLU A 586 15.73 24.21 -1.77
C GLU A 586 15.81 22.70 -2.04
N TRP A 587 14.69 22.01 -2.32
CA TRP A 587 14.66 20.58 -2.64
C TRP A 587 15.47 20.26 -3.90
N ILE A 588 15.37 21.10 -4.94
CA ILE A 588 16.18 20.94 -6.15
C ILE A 588 17.68 21.15 -5.83
N GLY A 589 18.00 22.13 -5.01
CA GLY A 589 19.37 22.37 -4.53
C GLY A 589 19.94 21.22 -3.72
N GLN A 590 19.08 20.46 -3.02
CA GLN A 590 19.42 19.24 -2.29
C GLN A 590 19.47 17.98 -3.17
N GLY A 591 19.25 18.12 -4.49
CA GLY A 591 19.39 17.03 -5.46
C GLY A 591 18.09 16.30 -5.81
N MET A 592 16.90 16.83 -5.45
CA MET A 592 15.66 16.33 -6.01
C MET A 592 15.49 16.81 -7.44
N ARG A 593 15.09 15.91 -8.34
CA ARG A 593 14.77 16.30 -9.73
C ARG A 593 13.36 16.92 -9.77
N PRO A 594 13.09 17.91 -10.64
CA PRO A 594 11.78 18.55 -10.72
C PRO A 594 10.61 17.57 -10.88
N GLU A 595 10.79 16.48 -11.64
CA GLU A 595 9.77 15.45 -11.83
C GLU A 595 9.50 14.59 -10.59
N GLU A 596 10.36 14.64 -9.58
CA GLU A 596 10.19 13.96 -8.28
C GLU A 596 9.43 14.82 -7.26
N ILE A 597 9.02 16.04 -7.65
CA ILE A 597 8.31 16.98 -6.79
C ILE A 597 6.88 17.13 -7.27
N GLY A 598 5.92 16.94 -6.35
CA GLY A 598 4.50 17.17 -6.56
C GLY A 598 3.99 18.35 -5.75
N VAL A 599 3.12 19.18 -6.32
CA VAL A 599 2.39 20.21 -5.58
C VAL A 599 0.91 20.04 -5.81
N CYS A 600 0.12 20.04 -4.75
CA CYS A 600 -1.31 19.91 -4.87
C CYS A 600 -2.09 20.91 -4.01
N ALA A 601 -3.32 21.14 -4.42
CA ALA A 601 -4.29 21.95 -3.69
C ALA A 601 -5.72 21.42 -3.93
N ARG A 602 -6.68 21.90 -3.15
CA ARG A 602 -8.09 21.54 -3.36
C ARG A 602 -8.64 22.09 -4.67
N PHE A 603 -8.15 23.27 -5.12
CA PHE A 603 -8.61 23.98 -6.30
C PHE A 603 -7.47 24.35 -7.25
N HIS A 604 -7.80 24.53 -8.53
CA HIS A 604 -6.81 24.93 -9.55
C HIS A 604 -6.27 26.35 -9.36
N LEU A 605 -7.04 27.26 -8.77
CA LEU A 605 -6.72 28.69 -8.70
C LEU A 605 -5.34 28.98 -8.07
N ILE A 606 -5.05 28.34 -6.92
CA ILE A 606 -3.74 28.49 -6.26
C ILE A 606 -2.63 27.81 -7.06
N LEU A 607 -2.93 26.66 -7.70
CA LEU A 607 -1.98 25.95 -8.56
C LEU A 607 -1.60 26.78 -9.80
N ASP A 608 -2.51 27.59 -10.32
CA ASP A 608 -2.24 28.51 -11.43
C ASP A 608 -1.23 29.59 -11.03
N LYS A 609 -1.29 30.09 -9.80
CA LYS A 609 -0.32 31.02 -9.23
C LYS A 609 1.06 30.37 -9.03
N VAL A 610 1.06 29.14 -8.49
CA VAL A 610 2.31 28.35 -8.35
C VAL A 610 2.95 28.11 -9.71
N TYR A 611 2.15 27.75 -10.73
CA TYR A 611 2.62 27.58 -12.10
C TYR A 611 3.33 28.83 -12.61
N GLY A 612 2.66 29.99 -12.51
CA GLY A 612 3.25 31.25 -12.98
C GLY A 612 4.54 31.64 -12.24
N ARG A 613 4.59 31.32 -10.93
CA ARG A 613 5.77 31.67 -10.12
C ARG A 613 6.97 30.74 -10.39
N LEU A 614 6.75 29.43 -10.55
CA LEU A 614 7.79 28.49 -10.95
C LEU A 614 8.34 28.82 -12.35
N ALA A 615 7.44 29.09 -13.31
CA ALA A 615 7.84 29.48 -14.65
C ALA A 615 8.67 30.77 -14.66
N ALA A 616 8.31 31.77 -13.84
CA ALA A 616 9.08 33.03 -13.70
C ALA A 616 10.51 32.81 -13.13
N ARG A 617 10.72 31.71 -12.37
CA ARG A 617 12.04 31.30 -11.86
C ARG A 617 12.78 30.32 -12.78
N GLY A 618 12.22 30.01 -13.96
CA GLY A 618 12.83 29.07 -14.91
C GLY A 618 12.77 27.61 -14.49
N ILE A 619 11.94 27.26 -13.50
CA ILE A 619 11.73 25.88 -13.05
C ILE A 619 10.69 25.23 -13.96
N PRO A 620 11.01 24.11 -14.64
CA PRO A 620 10.05 23.41 -15.49
C PRO A 620 8.89 22.87 -14.66
N VAL A 621 7.66 23.02 -15.18
CA VAL A 621 6.42 22.68 -14.46
C VAL A 621 5.41 22.04 -15.41
N VAL A 622 4.72 21.01 -14.94
CA VAL A 622 3.74 20.23 -15.71
C VAL A 622 2.44 20.09 -14.93
N ARG A 623 1.31 20.36 -15.58
CA ARG A 623 -0.02 20.08 -15.01
C ARG A 623 -0.42 18.64 -15.27
N VAL A 624 -0.77 17.93 -14.22
CA VAL A 624 -1.29 16.58 -14.32
C VAL A 624 -2.79 16.65 -14.58
N LYS A 625 -3.20 16.53 -15.85
CA LYS A 625 -4.62 16.37 -16.23
C LYS A 625 -4.98 14.90 -16.46
N GLU A 626 -4.02 14.12 -16.94
CA GLU A 626 -4.04 12.67 -17.14
C GLU A 626 -2.64 12.16 -16.82
N ALA A 627 -2.44 10.84 -16.72
CA ALA A 627 -1.11 10.30 -16.46
C ALA A 627 -0.10 10.88 -17.46
N PRO A 628 0.91 11.64 -17.00
CA PRO A 628 1.87 12.25 -17.91
C PRO A 628 2.66 11.14 -18.61
N ALA A 629 3.01 11.36 -19.88
CA ALA A 629 3.92 10.47 -20.58
C ALA A 629 5.22 10.30 -19.77
N ALA A 630 5.70 9.08 -19.67
CA ALA A 630 6.95 8.79 -18.98
C ALA A 630 8.08 9.68 -19.54
N GLY A 631 8.84 10.34 -18.65
CA GLY A 631 9.99 11.16 -19.03
C GLY A 631 9.72 12.67 -19.23
N THR A 632 8.50 13.18 -19.04
CA THR A 632 8.27 14.63 -19.09
C THR A 632 8.91 15.30 -17.86
N ALA A 633 9.95 16.10 -18.05
CA ALA A 633 10.62 16.83 -16.97
C ALA A 633 9.75 17.97 -16.41
N GLY A 634 9.74 18.18 -15.09
CA GLY A 634 9.11 19.33 -14.44
C GLY A 634 8.31 18.99 -13.19
N VAL A 635 8.17 19.99 -12.30
CA VAL A 635 7.35 19.91 -11.08
C VAL A 635 5.89 19.59 -11.44
N ARG A 636 5.29 18.63 -10.77
CA ARG A 636 3.95 18.15 -11.06
C ARG A 636 2.91 18.92 -10.26
N LEU A 637 2.01 19.64 -10.94
CA LEU A 637 0.88 20.32 -10.31
C LEU A 637 -0.42 19.54 -10.54
N ALA A 638 -1.12 19.21 -9.47
CA ALA A 638 -2.35 18.43 -9.50
C ALA A 638 -3.36 18.90 -8.46
N THR A 639 -4.65 18.65 -8.66
CA THR A 639 -5.59 18.73 -7.53
C THR A 639 -5.37 17.59 -6.54
N MET A 640 -5.76 17.75 -5.28
CA MET A 640 -5.64 16.67 -4.28
C MET A 640 -6.28 15.36 -4.75
N HIS A 641 -7.39 15.39 -5.48
CA HIS A 641 -8.03 14.21 -6.07
C HIS A 641 -7.16 13.54 -7.13
N ALA A 642 -6.49 14.34 -7.97
CA ALA A 642 -5.63 13.83 -9.03
C ALA A 642 -4.27 13.31 -8.51
N MET A 643 -3.94 13.57 -7.22
CA MET A 643 -2.75 13.00 -6.57
C MET A 643 -2.91 11.50 -6.27
N LYS A 644 -4.12 10.98 -6.26
CA LYS A 644 -4.35 9.56 -5.95
C LYS A 644 -3.63 8.64 -6.94
N GLY A 645 -2.84 7.70 -6.43
CA GLY A 645 -2.03 6.78 -7.22
C GLY A 645 -0.68 7.35 -7.69
N LEU A 646 -0.40 8.65 -7.47
CA LEU A 646 0.91 9.25 -7.73
C LEU A 646 1.80 9.18 -6.49
N GLU A 647 3.11 9.32 -6.70
CA GLU A 647 4.13 9.31 -5.64
C GLU A 647 5.26 10.25 -6.00
N PHE A 648 5.77 10.96 -4.98
CA PHE A 648 6.83 11.96 -5.16
C PHE A 648 7.83 11.89 -4.00
N ARG A 649 9.07 12.27 -4.24
CA ARG A 649 10.05 12.42 -3.15
C ARG A 649 9.68 13.60 -2.26
N GLY A 650 9.29 14.73 -2.86
CA GLY A 650 8.81 15.91 -2.15
C GLY A 650 7.37 16.28 -2.54
N VAL A 651 6.52 16.60 -1.57
CA VAL A 651 5.14 17.05 -1.82
C VAL A 651 4.83 18.35 -1.09
N GLY A 652 4.29 19.32 -1.85
CA GLY A 652 3.64 20.52 -1.32
C GLY A 652 2.12 20.39 -1.35
N VAL A 653 1.48 20.57 -0.20
CA VAL A 653 0.01 20.57 -0.05
C VAL A 653 -0.42 21.98 0.37
N LEU A 654 -1.08 22.71 -0.51
CA LEU A 654 -1.36 24.13 -0.37
C LEU A 654 -2.85 24.40 -0.17
N GLY A 655 -3.16 25.58 0.41
CA GLY A 655 -4.53 26.06 0.60
C GLY A 655 -5.29 25.20 1.60
N VAL A 656 -4.62 24.66 2.64
CA VAL A 656 -5.23 23.84 3.69
C VAL A 656 -5.87 24.77 4.74
N SER A 657 -6.78 25.63 4.28
CA SER A 657 -7.46 26.64 5.09
C SER A 657 -8.91 26.27 5.39
N ASP A 658 -9.45 26.87 6.45
CA ASP A 658 -10.87 26.75 6.83
C ASP A 658 -11.79 27.21 5.69
N GLY A 659 -12.80 26.40 5.35
CA GLY A 659 -13.72 26.63 4.23
C GLY A 659 -13.23 26.17 2.86
N ALA A 660 -11.92 26.02 2.66
CA ALA A 660 -11.36 25.32 1.48
C ALA A 660 -11.27 23.80 1.74
N LEU A 661 -10.96 23.43 2.98
CA LEU A 661 -10.92 22.03 3.44
C LEU A 661 -11.41 21.93 4.91
N PRO A 662 -12.62 21.41 5.18
CA PRO A 662 -13.58 20.85 4.21
C PRO A 662 -14.17 21.90 3.28
N PHE A 663 -14.42 21.49 2.03
CA PHE A 663 -15.12 22.37 1.10
C PHE A 663 -16.63 22.37 1.38
N THR A 664 -17.11 23.46 1.96
CA THR A 664 -18.47 23.56 2.50
C THR A 664 -19.59 23.26 1.48
N ARG A 665 -19.34 23.50 0.18
CA ARG A 665 -20.33 23.22 -0.88
C ARG A 665 -20.45 21.73 -1.24
N GLU A 666 -19.46 20.93 -0.92
CA GLU A 666 -19.45 19.46 -1.12
C GLU A 666 -19.89 18.70 0.14
N VAL A 667 -20.02 19.39 1.27
CA VAL A 667 -20.48 18.83 2.54
C VAL A 667 -21.99 19.01 2.66
N THR A 668 -22.73 17.91 2.79
CA THR A 668 -24.18 17.93 3.01
C THR A 668 -24.48 18.64 4.32
N PRO A 669 -25.43 19.64 4.34
CA PRO A 669 -25.79 20.28 5.59
C PRO A 669 -26.36 19.31 6.62
N VAL A 670 -26.01 19.47 7.90
CA VAL A 670 -26.47 18.60 9.00
C VAL A 670 -27.98 18.49 9.04
N ALA A 671 -28.69 19.61 8.79
CA ALA A 671 -30.16 19.68 8.75
C ALA A 671 -30.79 18.86 7.62
N THR A 672 -30.03 18.60 6.54
CA THR A 672 -30.50 17.80 5.40
C THR A 672 -30.29 16.29 5.65
N ASP A 673 -29.10 15.92 6.09
CA ASP A 673 -28.76 14.53 6.38
C ASP A 673 -27.48 14.46 7.26
N ARG A 674 -27.68 14.16 8.54
CA ARG A 674 -26.59 14.13 9.51
C ARG A 674 -25.53 13.05 9.20
N LEU A 675 -25.96 11.83 8.84
CA LEU A 675 -25.02 10.74 8.55
C LEU A 675 -24.22 11.01 7.27
N GLN A 676 -24.87 11.64 6.28
CA GLN A 676 -24.17 12.05 5.07
C GLN A 676 -23.19 13.20 5.36
N HIS A 677 -23.55 14.14 6.24
CA HIS A 677 -22.63 15.19 6.69
C HIS A 677 -21.35 14.60 7.29
N GLU A 678 -21.49 13.66 8.23
CA GLU A 678 -20.36 13.00 8.89
C GLU A 678 -19.49 12.24 7.86
N ALA A 679 -20.11 11.58 6.88
CA ALA A 679 -19.39 10.91 5.80
C ALA A 679 -18.66 11.86 4.86
N ASP A 680 -19.27 12.99 4.52
CA ASP A 680 -18.65 14.00 3.66
C ASP A 680 -17.43 14.61 4.35
N LEU A 681 -17.50 14.88 5.67
CA LEU A 681 -16.36 15.35 6.45
C LEU A 681 -15.23 14.29 6.51
N LEU A 682 -15.59 13.03 6.71
CA LEU A 682 -14.59 11.94 6.67
C LEU A 682 -13.91 11.87 5.30
N ARG A 683 -14.66 11.97 4.21
CA ARG A 683 -14.14 11.98 2.83
C ARG A 683 -13.17 13.13 2.60
N GLU A 684 -13.48 14.34 3.05
CA GLU A 684 -12.58 15.50 2.95
C GLU A 684 -11.32 15.32 3.82
N ARG A 685 -11.40 14.66 5.00
CA ARG A 685 -10.22 14.27 5.79
C ARG A 685 -9.36 13.24 5.06
N CYS A 686 -9.97 12.19 4.50
CA CYS A 686 -9.27 11.19 3.70
C CYS A 686 -8.57 11.82 2.48
N LEU A 687 -9.17 12.86 1.87
CA LEU A 687 -8.55 13.58 0.76
C LEU A 687 -7.25 14.28 1.18
N LEU A 688 -7.23 14.95 2.33
CA LEU A 688 -5.99 15.55 2.87
C LEU A 688 -4.96 14.46 3.22
N PHE A 689 -5.41 13.41 3.88
CA PHE A 689 -4.55 12.26 4.22
C PHE A 689 -3.91 11.63 2.98
N VAL A 690 -4.69 11.40 1.92
CA VAL A 690 -4.18 10.88 0.65
C VAL A 690 -3.12 11.82 0.06
N ALA A 691 -3.39 13.14 0.03
CA ALA A 691 -2.46 14.12 -0.52
C ALA A 691 -1.11 14.11 0.23
N CYS A 692 -1.15 14.11 1.57
CA CYS A 692 0.06 14.11 2.41
C CYS A 692 0.86 12.81 2.30
N THR A 693 0.18 11.66 2.22
CA THR A 693 0.83 10.35 2.10
C THR A 693 1.36 10.02 0.69
N ARG A 694 1.29 10.97 -0.25
CA ARG A 694 2.02 10.89 -1.54
C ARG A 694 3.49 11.25 -1.39
N ALA A 695 3.88 11.90 -0.30
CA ALA A 695 5.26 12.25 0.01
C ALA A 695 6.05 11.01 0.49
N ARG A 696 7.27 10.87 -0.03
CA ARG A 696 8.20 9.82 0.39
C ARG A 696 9.21 10.34 1.42
N GLU A 697 9.87 11.47 1.12
CA GLU A 697 11.02 11.99 1.87
C GLU A 697 10.76 13.37 2.49
N ALA A 698 9.97 14.23 1.81
CA ALA A 698 9.72 15.59 2.25
C ALA A 698 8.24 15.98 2.07
N LEU A 699 7.64 16.56 3.09
CA LEU A 699 6.26 17.05 3.07
C LEU A 699 6.21 18.50 3.56
N HIS A 700 5.55 19.37 2.77
CA HIS A 700 5.22 20.74 3.12
C HIS A 700 3.70 20.92 3.07
N VAL A 701 3.09 21.34 4.18
CA VAL A 701 1.66 21.63 4.27
C VAL A 701 1.47 23.07 4.70
N SER A 702 0.71 23.85 3.92
CA SER A 702 0.54 25.26 4.20
C SER A 702 -0.90 25.75 3.97
N TRP A 703 -1.17 26.90 4.55
CA TRP A 703 -2.44 27.62 4.41
C TRP A 703 -2.23 29.11 4.51
N SER A 704 -3.19 29.88 3.99
CA SER A 704 -3.31 31.32 4.24
C SER A 704 -4.55 31.60 5.10
N GLY A 705 -4.40 32.48 6.09
CA GLY A 705 -5.45 32.78 7.06
C GLY A 705 -5.65 31.71 8.12
N LYS A 706 -6.91 31.30 8.39
CA LYS A 706 -7.23 30.30 9.39
C LYS A 706 -6.98 28.86 8.87
N PRO A 707 -6.25 28.01 9.62
CA PRO A 707 -6.00 26.63 9.21
C PRO A 707 -7.29 25.81 9.13
N SER A 708 -7.27 24.78 8.28
CA SER A 708 -8.30 23.74 8.27
C SER A 708 -8.44 23.08 9.63
N PRO A 709 -9.66 22.74 10.08
CA PRO A 709 -9.87 21.98 11.32
C PRO A 709 -9.30 20.55 11.24
N PHE A 710 -8.80 20.11 10.09
CA PHE A 710 -8.20 18.80 9.90
C PHE A 710 -6.69 18.76 10.15
N VAL A 711 -6.04 19.93 10.23
CA VAL A 711 -4.60 20.00 10.49
C VAL A 711 -4.34 19.63 11.96
N PRO A 712 -3.55 18.56 12.21
CA PRO A 712 -3.12 18.23 13.57
C PRO A 712 -2.13 19.31 14.06
N LEU A 713 -2.62 20.27 14.78
CA LEU A 713 -1.78 21.27 15.44
C LEU A 713 -1.28 20.63 16.77
N SER A 714 -0.01 20.28 16.85
CA SER A 714 0.63 19.95 18.12
C SER A 714 0.68 21.21 19.00
N ALA A 715 0.51 21.02 20.32
CA ALA A 715 0.52 22.12 21.32
C ALA A 715 1.84 22.95 21.37
N GLU A 716 2.82 22.59 20.55
CA GLU A 716 4.12 23.28 20.43
C GLU A 716 4.16 24.38 19.36
N LEU A 717 3.05 24.62 18.63
CA LEU A 717 2.95 25.64 17.56
C LEU A 717 2.03 26.83 17.91
N THR A 718 1.59 26.95 19.17
CA THR A 718 0.83 28.12 19.69
C THR A 718 1.71 29.00 20.56
#